data_bf6affed93622b1498b82054b4092678
#
_entry.id   bf6affed93622b1498b82054b4092678
#
_cell.length_a   1.000
_cell.length_b   1.000
_cell.length_c   1.000
_cell.angle_alpha   90.00
_cell.angle_beta   90.00
_cell.angle_gamma   90.00
#
_symmetry.space_group_name_H-M   'P 1'
#
loop_
_entity.id
_entity.type
_entity.pdbx_description
1 polymer ?
#
loop_
_entity_poly.entity_id
_entity_poly.type
_entity_poly.pdbx_seq_one_letter_code
_entity_poly.pdbx_strand_id
1 'polypeptide(L)'
;MDKKRFNLWNYVTSAVVFLISAVTYLLTIEPTASFWDCGEFIASSYKLEVGHPPGNPVFQLIARFCTMFTDKMHAAVAVNSMSAICSALTIFFLYLTIVFLAKRIVKPSEDGKYSIGRAIAIYGSGAVGALAYCFSDTFWFSAVEGEVYAMSSLFTAIVFWAMTKWYEQTDEPYANRWIVLICFLMGLSIGVHLLNLLTIPCLVFLYYYRKREDKGYTFRQLVGIFALSCVILALILFVIIPYLPKIAAYFDLFFVNTLHLPYNSGAVFFVVLLFALCFWGLFLTMKKQKAFLNTLLLCFTTIVVGFSVFSIVIIRSCAHTPTNEYQPDNPFTLCRYLSREQYGSTPLIYGQYFDSDYYIEDDWYWAPMDGKYIKAPSFGNIVYEGGDKMLFPRMWNSGNGVDDRYKQFYGSYMKNGGKAGGHYRKPTMRENLNFFFDYQLNWMYWRYFMWNFAGRQNDVHSPSPGEIFEGNWESGIPFIDEIRLGDQSDAPDYLKENKGKNHYYMLPLLLGLLGLFFQFARDKRGCWVTFLLFFMTGIAIVIYLNQPPFQVRERDYAYAGSFYAFAIWIGFAVLAIYTWIEELLAKKKASSETAGVAVSAAVTLVCLGVPALMGAENWDDHDRSNRRTAVEMAYNYLNSCGENGILITHGDNDTFPLWYAQEVEECRPDVRIVNTSLLGTDWHIDQMKWACNKSAPLDLSVGPRQYLYGTNDFVHIYDTRDSALLLSDVMRVFRHPSAKVPLSSGKMVDYICSRKLVVPVNKENVIKYGILDKKYESQIPEYIVLTMSSKKDYISKPELFMLDLLSNYQWDRPIHLLNMGGDLNMGIKDYLEYDGFSYKFVPVRNRQRTSEVGFADPDKLYDMMTNVYKWDALSRPDYYADNQHLYTFCGVLSQRALFVNVAKEMVKAGHPERRCLXXXXDARQVPGLRAGEELPAGHFLSRILQRADGHGYD
;
A
#
# COMPACT_ATOMS: atom_id res chain seq x y z
N MET A 1 21.87 -42.83 6.65
CA MET A 1 21.36 -41.90 7.71
C MET A 1 19.93 -42.31 8.07
N ASP A 2 19.62 -42.55 9.36
CA ASP A 2 18.30 -42.94 9.84
C ASP A 2 17.38 -41.69 9.95
N LYS A 3 16.07 -41.93 10.14
CA LYS A 3 15.01 -40.89 10.17
C LYS A 3 15.26 -39.85 11.30
N LYS A 4 15.78 -40.26 12.46
CA LYS A 4 16.06 -39.34 13.59
C LYS A 4 17.19 -38.38 13.22
N ARG A 5 18.32 -38.90 12.70
CA ARG A 5 19.49 -38.09 12.28
C ARG A 5 19.10 -37.19 11.10
N PHE A 6 18.29 -37.70 10.13
CA PHE A 6 17.80 -36.90 9.01
C PHE A 6 17.00 -35.70 9.54
N ASN A 7 16.04 -35.96 10.43
CA ASN A 7 15.23 -34.87 10.99
C ASN A 7 16.03 -33.86 11.78
N LEU A 8 17.02 -34.33 12.58
CA LEU A 8 17.90 -33.45 13.35
C LEU A 8 18.65 -32.48 12.42
N TRP A 9 19.35 -33.02 11.39
CA TRP A 9 20.11 -32.20 10.47
C TRP A 9 19.19 -31.28 9.63
N ASN A 10 17.99 -31.76 9.31
CA ASN A 10 16.98 -30.92 8.63
C ASN A 10 16.64 -29.69 9.48
N TYR A 11 16.40 -29.87 10.79
CA TYR A 11 16.09 -28.73 11.68
C TYR A 11 17.31 -27.85 11.95
N VAL A 12 18.51 -28.44 12.01
CA VAL A 12 19.75 -27.64 12.12
C VAL A 12 19.92 -26.75 10.90
N THR A 13 19.77 -27.31 9.69
CA THR A 13 19.92 -26.52 8.45
C THR A 13 18.83 -25.45 8.36
N SER A 14 17.57 -25.79 8.72
CA SER A 14 16.48 -24.79 8.69
C SER A 14 16.72 -23.64 9.68
N ALA A 15 17.32 -23.95 10.86
CA ALA A 15 17.70 -22.95 11.86
C ALA A 15 18.82 -22.04 11.33
N VAL A 16 19.81 -22.63 10.63
CA VAL A 16 20.90 -21.85 10.01
C VAL A 16 20.33 -20.90 8.94
N VAL A 17 19.43 -21.40 8.08
CA VAL A 17 18.77 -20.59 7.03
C VAL A 17 17.94 -19.46 7.68
N PHE A 18 17.20 -19.77 8.75
CA PHE A 18 16.46 -18.76 9.53
C PHE A 18 17.40 -17.68 10.09
N LEU A 19 18.52 -18.11 10.70
CA LEU A 19 19.46 -17.16 11.32
C LEU A 19 20.12 -16.25 10.27
N ILE A 20 20.49 -16.81 9.09
CA ILE A 20 21.04 -16.00 8.00
C ILE A 20 20.02 -14.90 7.60
N SER A 21 18.78 -15.30 7.33
CA SER A 21 17.74 -14.34 6.90
C SER A 21 17.39 -13.36 8.02
N ALA A 22 17.27 -13.80 9.27
CA ALA A 22 16.96 -12.91 10.40
C ALA A 22 18.07 -11.87 10.61
N VAL A 23 19.36 -12.32 10.55
CA VAL A 23 20.49 -11.40 10.71
C VAL A 23 20.53 -10.39 9.56
N THR A 24 20.36 -10.86 8.31
CA THR A 24 20.33 -9.97 7.14
C THR A 24 19.28 -8.87 7.33
N TYR A 25 18.03 -9.27 7.59
CA TYR A 25 16.93 -8.29 7.68
C TYR A 25 17.09 -7.36 8.87
N LEU A 26 17.48 -7.88 10.04
CA LEU A 26 17.66 -7.06 11.25
C LEU A 26 18.81 -6.05 11.13
N LEU A 27 19.85 -6.37 10.34
CA LEU A 27 20.97 -5.44 10.10
C LEU A 27 20.57 -4.32 9.12
N THR A 28 19.57 -4.56 8.28
CA THR A 28 19.19 -3.64 7.19
C THR A 28 17.85 -2.95 7.41
N ILE A 29 17.20 -3.11 8.60
CA ILE A 29 15.89 -2.49 8.88
C ILE A 29 16.00 -0.97 8.93
N GLU A 30 14.91 -0.31 8.53
CA GLU A 30 14.74 1.13 8.68
C GLU A 30 14.58 1.47 10.16
N PRO A 31 15.30 2.48 10.70
CA PRO A 31 15.23 2.81 12.14
C PRO A 31 14.00 3.62 12.53
N THR A 32 13.25 4.18 11.56
CA THR A 32 12.06 5.00 11.77
C THR A 32 10.96 4.57 10.83
N ALA A 33 9.90 5.38 10.72
CA ALA A 33 8.84 5.15 9.72
C ALA A 33 9.36 5.52 8.32
N SER A 34 9.00 4.71 7.34
CA SER A 34 9.21 4.99 5.92
C SER A 34 8.03 5.82 5.37
N PHE A 35 8.09 6.20 4.09
CA PHE A 35 6.97 6.77 3.36
C PHE A 35 5.89 5.69 3.10
N TRP A 36 4.80 6.08 2.47
CA TRP A 36 3.61 5.27 2.21
C TRP A 36 2.93 4.88 3.53
N ASP A 37 2.46 3.65 3.63
CA ASP A 37 1.58 3.23 4.72
C ASP A 37 2.32 2.96 6.05
N CYS A 38 3.66 2.89 6.03
CA CYS A 38 4.47 2.51 7.21
C CYS A 38 4.23 3.43 8.41
N GLY A 39 4.19 4.75 8.18
CA GLY A 39 3.96 5.73 9.26
C GLY A 39 2.64 5.49 9.96
N GLU A 40 1.58 5.29 9.17
CA GLU A 40 0.25 5.01 9.68
C GLU A 40 0.20 3.65 10.40
N PHE A 41 0.80 2.59 9.81
CA PHE A 41 0.81 1.26 10.44
C PHE A 41 1.52 1.27 11.80
N ILE A 42 2.65 1.99 11.91
CA ILE A 42 3.39 2.07 13.18
C ILE A 42 2.59 2.88 14.20
N ALA A 43 2.05 4.05 13.81
CA ALA A 43 1.25 4.92 14.69
C ALA A 43 0.00 4.19 15.19
N SER A 44 -0.78 3.63 14.25
CA SER A 44 -2.02 2.93 14.59
C SER A 44 -1.78 1.67 15.43
N SER A 45 -0.63 1.00 15.24
CA SER A 45 -0.25 -0.15 16.10
C SER A 45 0.15 0.31 17.49
N TYR A 46 0.96 1.38 17.60
CA TYR A 46 1.51 1.86 18.88
C TYR A 46 0.39 2.23 19.86
N LYS A 47 -0.69 2.84 19.39
CA LYS A 47 -1.83 3.24 20.21
C LYS A 47 -3.08 2.36 20.04
N LEU A 48 -3.03 1.33 19.19
CA LEU A 48 -4.18 0.51 18.77
C LEU A 48 -5.31 1.42 18.24
N GLU A 49 -5.03 2.13 17.17
CA GLU A 49 -5.95 3.04 16.49
C GLU A 49 -6.57 2.34 15.26
N VAL A 50 -7.41 3.05 14.52
CA VAL A 50 -8.09 2.49 13.34
C VAL A 50 -7.42 3.06 12.07
N GLY A 51 -6.67 2.21 11.39
CA GLY A 51 -6.01 2.57 10.13
C GLY A 51 -6.92 2.44 8.91
N HIS A 52 -6.34 2.63 7.72
CA HIS A 52 -7.10 2.68 6.47
C HIS A 52 -7.80 1.35 6.12
N PRO A 53 -8.94 1.41 5.39
CA PRO A 53 -9.68 0.20 4.97
C PRO A 53 -8.85 -0.77 4.10
N PRO A 54 -9.00 -2.09 4.31
CA PRO A 54 -9.97 -2.77 5.16
C PRO A 54 -9.49 -3.05 6.57
N GLY A 55 -8.35 -2.48 6.99
CA GLY A 55 -7.75 -2.68 8.31
C GLY A 55 -6.94 -3.96 8.44
N ASN A 56 -6.07 -3.97 9.45
CA ASN A 56 -5.13 -5.07 9.69
C ASN A 56 -5.00 -5.38 11.19
N PRO A 57 -6.11 -5.68 11.88
CA PRO A 57 -6.10 -5.78 13.35
C PRO A 57 -5.15 -6.83 13.92
N VAL A 58 -4.85 -7.92 13.21
CA VAL A 58 -3.88 -8.93 13.68
C VAL A 58 -2.46 -8.35 13.64
N PHE A 59 -2.12 -7.64 12.55
CA PHE A 59 -0.83 -6.95 12.44
C PHE A 59 -0.67 -5.95 13.61
N GLN A 60 -1.69 -5.10 13.82
CA GLN A 60 -1.67 -4.06 14.86
C GLN A 60 -1.49 -4.67 16.27
N LEU A 61 -2.21 -5.75 16.58
CA LEU A 61 -2.11 -6.41 17.89
C LEU A 61 -0.71 -6.97 18.13
N ILE A 62 -0.11 -7.62 17.13
CA ILE A 62 1.25 -8.21 17.28
C ILE A 62 2.29 -7.08 17.33
N ALA A 63 2.15 -6.05 16.50
CA ALA A 63 3.03 -4.87 16.50
C ALA A 63 2.94 -4.14 17.85
N ARG A 64 1.70 -3.94 18.38
CA ARG A 64 1.52 -3.36 19.71
C ARG A 64 2.24 -4.19 20.79
N PHE A 65 2.09 -5.50 20.73
CA PHE A 65 2.78 -6.39 21.67
C PHE A 65 4.30 -6.15 21.62
N CYS A 66 4.87 -6.01 20.42
CA CYS A 66 6.31 -5.73 20.27
C CYS A 66 6.69 -4.36 20.85
N THR A 67 5.89 -3.33 20.59
CA THR A 67 6.20 -1.97 21.08
C THR A 67 6.05 -1.82 22.61
N MET A 68 5.37 -2.77 23.30
CA MET A 68 5.25 -2.74 24.76
C MET A 68 6.60 -2.96 25.45
N PHE A 69 7.61 -3.47 24.74
CA PHE A 69 8.93 -3.78 25.30
C PHE A 69 9.98 -2.72 24.94
N THR A 70 9.57 -1.62 24.31
CA THR A 70 10.47 -0.55 23.88
C THR A 70 9.96 0.83 24.34
N ASP A 71 10.82 1.81 24.32
CA ASP A 71 10.40 3.21 24.49
C ASP A 71 9.85 3.75 23.16
N LYS A 72 9.28 4.95 23.20
CA LYS A 72 8.62 5.55 22.03
C LYS A 72 9.58 5.81 20.86
N MET A 73 10.84 6.12 21.13
CA MET A 73 11.84 6.42 20.08
C MET A 73 12.30 5.15 19.34
N HIS A 74 12.06 3.96 19.93
CA HIS A 74 12.39 2.67 19.33
C HIS A 74 11.14 1.90 18.90
N ALA A 75 9.97 2.50 18.93
CA ALA A 75 8.72 1.83 18.55
C ALA A 75 8.76 1.40 17.08
N ALA A 76 9.26 2.26 16.19
CA ALA A 76 9.41 1.91 14.76
C ALA A 76 10.36 0.72 14.57
N VAL A 77 11.51 0.73 15.28
CA VAL A 77 12.47 -0.39 15.24
C VAL A 77 11.79 -1.70 15.68
N ALA A 78 10.92 -1.65 16.70
CA ALA A 78 10.21 -2.85 17.17
C ALA A 78 9.25 -3.41 16.10
N VAL A 79 8.50 -2.52 15.42
CA VAL A 79 7.56 -2.94 14.36
C VAL A 79 8.31 -3.43 13.13
N ASN A 80 9.35 -2.71 12.70
CA ASN A 80 10.20 -3.11 11.57
C ASN A 80 10.89 -4.45 11.86
N SER A 81 11.38 -4.65 13.11
CA SER A 81 11.96 -5.94 13.54
C SER A 81 10.93 -7.07 13.52
N MET A 82 9.67 -6.78 13.89
CA MET A 82 8.58 -7.77 13.77
C MET A 82 8.43 -8.21 12.31
N SER A 83 8.44 -7.26 11.35
CA SER A 83 8.37 -7.59 9.91
C SER A 83 9.58 -8.42 9.48
N ALA A 84 10.79 -8.05 9.92
CA ALA A 84 12.04 -8.79 9.66
C ALA A 84 11.95 -10.24 10.15
N ILE A 85 11.47 -10.45 11.37
CA ILE A 85 11.32 -11.80 11.96
C ILE A 85 10.20 -12.59 11.24
N CYS A 86 9.09 -11.96 10.88
CA CYS A 86 8.04 -12.61 10.08
C CYS A 86 8.58 -13.07 8.73
N SER A 87 9.40 -12.24 8.08
CA SER A 87 10.06 -12.60 6.81
C SER A 87 11.05 -13.75 6.99
N ALA A 88 11.88 -13.71 8.03
CA ALA A 88 12.83 -14.79 8.33
C ALA A 88 12.09 -16.12 8.62
N LEU A 89 10.95 -16.07 9.32
CA LEU A 89 10.12 -17.25 9.56
C LEU A 89 9.49 -17.74 8.24
N THR A 90 9.16 -16.85 7.31
CA THR A 90 8.71 -17.24 5.97
C THR A 90 9.78 -18.08 5.27
N ILE A 91 11.03 -17.63 5.33
CA ILE A 91 12.19 -18.37 4.74
C ILE A 91 12.35 -19.74 5.41
N PHE A 92 12.23 -19.81 6.75
CA PHE A 92 12.26 -21.06 7.51
C PHE A 92 11.19 -22.05 7.01
N PHE A 93 9.94 -21.60 6.87
CA PHE A 93 8.85 -22.48 6.42
C PHE A 93 8.98 -22.83 4.93
N LEU A 94 9.53 -21.93 4.10
CA LEU A 94 9.85 -22.22 2.70
C LEU A 94 10.88 -23.35 2.61
N TYR A 95 11.96 -23.27 3.40
CA TYR A 95 12.96 -24.34 3.47
C TYR A 95 12.28 -25.69 3.77
N LEU A 96 11.46 -25.74 4.83
CA LEU A 96 10.78 -26.99 5.25
C LEU A 96 9.84 -27.51 4.14
N THR A 97 9.19 -26.60 3.41
CA THR A 97 8.30 -26.93 2.27
C THR A 97 9.09 -27.56 1.12
N ILE A 98 10.24 -26.93 0.77
CA ILE A 98 11.12 -27.48 -0.31
C ILE A 98 11.62 -28.87 0.08
N VAL A 99 12.06 -29.05 1.33
CA VAL A 99 12.54 -30.38 1.83
C VAL A 99 11.40 -31.40 1.78
N PHE A 100 10.17 -31.04 2.13
CA PHE A 100 9.02 -31.95 2.04
C PHE A 100 8.80 -32.39 0.57
N LEU A 101 8.79 -31.45 -0.35
CA LEU A 101 8.59 -31.76 -1.78
C LEU A 101 9.78 -32.55 -2.36
N ALA A 102 11.02 -32.27 -1.92
CA ALA A 102 12.23 -32.97 -2.31
C ALA A 102 12.16 -34.46 -1.89
N LYS A 103 11.66 -34.75 -0.69
CA LYS A 103 11.49 -36.12 -0.16
C LYS A 103 10.49 -36.94 -1.01
N ARG A 104 9.57 -36.29 -1.70
CA ARG A 104 8.64 -36.98 -2.61
C ARG A 104 9.35 -37.49 -3.87
N ILE A 105 10.41 -36.79 -4.28
CA ILE A 105 11.21 -37.14 -5.48
C ILE A 105 12.32 -38.12 -5.10
N VAL A 106 13.10 -37.78 -4.07
CA VAL A 106 14.22 -38.59 -3.61
C VAL A 106 13.78 -39.40 -2.39
N LYS A 107 13.38 -40.63 -2.64
CA LYS A 107 12.87 -41.54 -1.59
C LYS A 107 13.99 -42.22 -0.82
N PRO A 108 13.75 -42.60 0.44
CA PRO A 108 14.73 -43.45 1.16
C PRO A 108 14.85 -44.85 0.54
N SER A 109 15.91 -45.57 0.88
CA SER A 109 16.11 -46.97 0.49
C SER A 109 15.03 -47.84 1.14
N GLU A 110 14.95 -49.13 0.74
CA GLU A 110 13.96 -50.08 1.27
C GLU A 110 14.02 -50.22 2.80
N ASP A 111 15.22 -50.00 3.40
CA ASP A 111 15.43 -50.06 4.85
C ASP A 111 15.05 -48.73 5.55
N GLY A 112 14.42 -47.79 4.84
CA GLY A 112 13.96 -46.52 5.38
C GLY A 112 15.06 -45.48 5.63
N LYS A 113 16.30 -45.72 5.11
CA LYS A 113 17.41 -44.80 5.32
C LYS A 113 17.74 -44.01 4.04
N TYR A 114 18.25 -42.81 4.23
CA TYR A 114 18.86 -42.01 3.14
C TYR A 114 20.38 -42.23 3.11
N SER A 115 20.99 -42.35 1.94
CA SER A 115 22.43 -42.16 1.82
C SER A 115 22.80 -40.74 2.26
N ILE A 116 24.01 -40.51 2.77
CA ILE A 116 24.43 -39.17 3.24
C ILE A 116 24.40 -38.17 2.06
N GLY A 117 24.84 -38.60 0.86
CA GLY A 117 24.80 -37.74 -0.33
C GLY A 117 23.40 -37.28 -0.67
N ARG A 118 22.41 -38.18 -0.67
CA ARG A 118 20.99 -37.80 -0.96
C ARG A 118 20.44 -36.87 0.11
N ALA A 119 20.78 -37.08 1.38
CA ALA A 119 20.33 -36.19 2.46
C ALA A 119 20.91 -34.77 2.28
N ILE A 120 22.21 -34.64 1.94
CA ILE A 120 22.87 -33.35 1.68
C ILE A 120 22.18 -32.65 0.48
N ALA A 121 21.88 -33.39 -0.61
CA ALA A 121 21.22 -32.80 -1.78
C ALA A 121 19.81 -32.27 -1.43
N ILE A 122 19.05 -32.99 -0.55
CA ILE A 122 17.74 -32.55 -0.09
C ILE A 122 17.88 -31.27 0.77
N TYR A 123 18.85 -31.24 1.72
CA TYR A 123 19.03 -30.03 2.54
C TYR A 123 19.55 -28.87 1.70
N GLY A 124 20.48 -29.14 0.77
CA GLY A 124 20.98 -28.13 -0.18
C GLY A 124 19.88 -27.53 -1.04
N SER A 125 18.96 -28.39 -1.52
CA SER A 125 17.79 -27.93 -2.27
C SER A 125 16.98 -26.95 -1.44
N GLY A 126 16.70 -27.29 -0.18
CA GLY A 126 15.99 -26.41 0.75
C GLY A 126 16.71 -25.08 0.97
N ALA A 127 18.03 -25.15 1.22
CA ALA A 127 18.84 -23.98 1.53
C ALA A 127 18.95 -23.01 0.33
N VAL A 128 19.27 -23.55 -0.88
CA VAL A 128 19.42 -22.73 -2.09
C VAL A 128 18.11 -22.02 -2.44
N GLY A 129 16.98 -22.76 -2.46
CA GLY A 129 15.70 -22.16 -2.79
C GLY A 129 15.25 -21.12 -1.77
N ALA A 130 15.38 -21.44 -0.47
CA ALA A 130 14.95 -20.51 0.59
C ALA A 130 15.82 -19.26 0.60
N LEU A 131 17.15 -19.38 0.45
CA LEU A 131 18.05 -18.22 0.44
C LEU A 131 17.91 -17.40 -0.86
N ALA A 132 17.58 -18.01 -2.00
CA ALA A 132 17.30 -17.26 -3.23
C ALA A 132 16.06 -16.36 -3.05
N TYR A 133 15.04 -16.84 -2.33
CA TYR A 133 13.90 -16.00 -1.98
C TYR A 133 14.26 -14.95 -0.93
N CYS A 134 15.09 -15.33 0.04
CA CYS A 134 15.55 -14.41 1.09
C CYS A 134 16.19 -13.14 0.51
N PHE A 135 17.02 -13.32 -0.52
CA PHE A 135 17.78 -12.23 -1.14
C PHE A 135 17.16 -11.72 -2.43
N SER A 136 15.87 -12.05 -2.70
CA SER A 136 15.17 -11.48 -3.85
C SER A 136 14.75 -10.02 -3.53
N ASP A 137 14.87 -9.16 -4.51
CA ASP A 137 14.62 -7.71 -4.45
C ASP A 137 13.28 -7.40 -3.70
N THR A 138 12.15 -7.84 -4.25
CA THR A 138 10.80 -7.57 -3.72
C THR A 138 10.61 -8.04 -2.28
N PHE A 139 11.14 -9.24 -1.93
CA PHE A 139 10.89 -9.80 -0.61
C PHE A 139 11.74 -9.12 0.46
N TRP A 140 13.02 -8.83 0.15
CA TRP A 140 13.90 -8.11 1.08
C TRP A 140 13.38 -6.69 1.33
N PHE A 141 12.93 -5.99 0.27
CA PHE A 141 12.33 -4.66 0.38
C PHE A 141 11.20 -4.66 1.42
N SER A 142 10.28 -5.64 1.35
CA SER A 142 9.13 -5.76 2.25
C SER A 142 9.51 -6.23 3.67
N ALA A 143 10.71 -6.82 3.83
CA ALA A 143 11.13 -7.41 5.11
C ALA A 143 11.66 -6.35 6.10
N VAL A 144 12.09 -5.18 5.62
CA VAL A 144 12.87 -4.22 6.41
C VAL A 144 12.05 -2.98 6.85
N GLU A 145 10.73 -3.01 6.64
CA GLU A 145 9.82 -1.92 7.01
C GLU A 145 8.53 -2.45 7.64
N GLY A 146 7.83 -1.58 8.34
CA GLY A 146 6.61 -1.92 9.10
C GLY A 146 5.38 -2.03 8.21
N GLU A 147 5.35 -3.08 7.35
CA GLU A 147 4.31 -3.31 6.35
C GLU A 147 3.65 -4.68 6.53
N VAL A 148 2.40 -4.79 6.11
CA VAL A 148 1.58 -6.01 6.29
C VAL A 148 2.08 -7.18 5.43
N TYR A 149 2.85 -6.94 4.37
CA TYR A 149 3.24 -7.98 3.40
C TYR A 149 4.16 -9.04 3.98
N ALA A 150 5.06 -8.65 4.89
CA ALA A 150 5.93 -9.57 5.62
C ALA A 150 5.12 -10.61 6.41
N MET A 151 4.15 -10.14 7.20
CA MET A 151 3.29 -11.01 8.01
C MET A 151 2.34 -11.83 7.13
N SER A 152 1.81 -11.27 6.05
CA SER A 152 0.97 -11.97 5.08
C SER A 152 1.71 -13.14 4.44
N SER A 153 2.99 -12.94 4.07
CA SER A 153 3.84 -13.98 3.52
C SER A 153 4.08 -15.10 4.54
N LEU A 154 4.25 -14.75 5.81
CA LEU A 154 4.40 -15.73 6.89
C LEU A 154 3.13 -16.59 6.99
N PHE A 155 1.94 -16.00 6.98
CA PHE A 155 0.69 -16.77 7.01
C PHE A 155 0.59 -17.73 5.83
N THR A 156 0.98 -17.28 4.63
CA THR A 156 1.02 -18.12 3.42
C THR A 156 1.97 -19.32 3.62
N ALA A 157 3.18 -19.06 4.12
CA ALA A 157 4.19 -20.11 4.32
C ALA A 157 3.78 -21.11 5.41
N ILE A 158 3.24 -20.64 6.55
CA ILE A 158 2.78 -21.50 7.65
C ILE A 158 1.61 -22.38 7.20
N VAL A 159 0.63 -21.80 6.50
CA VAL A 159 -0.56 -22.52 6.04
C VAL A 159 -0.17 -23.63 5.05
N PHE A 160 0.72 -23.31 4.10
CA PHE A 160 1.20 -24.29 3.14
C PHE A 160 2.00 -25.40 3.85
N TRP A 161 2.93 -25.04 4.77
CA TRP A 161 3.68 -25.98 5.59
C TRP A 161 2.76 -26.86 6.46
N ALA A 162 1.76 -26.29 7.11
CA ALA A 162 0.80 -27.05 7.92
C ALA A 162 0.06 -28.09 7.07
N MET A 163 -0.23 -27.75 5.80
CA MET A 163 -0.84 -28.70 4.86
C MET A 163 0.13 -29.84 4.52
N THR A 164 1.45 -29.57 4.40
CA THR A 164 2.43 -30.66 4.22
C THR A 164 2.48 -31.58 5.44
N LYS A 165 2.29 -31.05 6.64
CA LYS A 165 2.20 -31.85 7.88
C LYS A 165 0.94 -32.73 7.87
N TRP A 166 -0.20 -32.15 7.49
CA TRP A 166 -1.43 -32.96 7.30
C TRP A 166 -1.18 -34.09 6.30
N TYR A 167 -0.51 -33.78 5.18
CA TYR A 167 -0.23 -34.77 4.11
C TYR A 167 0.62 -35.93 4.65
N GLU A 168 1.65 -35.64 5.47
CA GLU A 168 2.55 -36.67 6.08
C GLU A 168 1.80 -37.52 7.12
N GLN A 169 0.84 -36.93 7.84
CA GLN A 169 0.18 -37.56 9.01
C GLN A 169 -1.26 -37.97 8.76
N THR A 170 -1.74 -37.93 7.51
CA THR A 170 -3.17 -38.11 7.22
C THR A 170 -3.77 -39.44 7.74
N ASP A 171 -2.93 -40.45 7.94
CA ASP A 171 -3.33 -41.78 8.40
C ASP A 171 -3.21 -41.92 9.94
N GLU A 172 -2.71 -40.91 10.63
CA GLU A 172 -2.59 -40.86 12.07
C GLU A 172 -3.92 -40.42 12.72
N PRO A 173 -4.21 -40.85 13.94
CA PRO A 173 -5.35 -40.29 14.68
C PRO A 173 -5.24 -38.79 14.83
N TYR A 174 -6.37 -38.11 14.68
CA TYR A 174 -6.48 -36.67 14.85
C TYR A 174 -5.70 -35.85 13.79
N ALA A 175 -5.39 -36.42 12.62
CA ALA A 175 -4.70 -35.72 11.52
C ALA A 175 -5.43 -34.43 11.12
N ASN A 176 -6.76 -34.41 11.18
CA ASN A 176 -7.59 -33.26 10.81
C ASN A 176 -7.34 -32.01 11.70
N ARG A 177 -6.63 -32.16 12.82
CA ARG A 177 -6.17 -30.98 13.61
C ARG A 177 -5.41 -29.96 12.78
N TRP A 178 -4.64 -30.43 11.78
CA TRP A 178 -3.90 -29.54 10.87
C TRP A 178 -4.85 -28.75 9.96
N ILE A 179 -5.94 -29.37 9.47
CA ILE A 179 -6.95 -28.67 8.65
C ILE A 179 -7.65 -27.61 9.48
N VAL A 180 -8.01 -27.93 10.74
CA VAL A 180 -8.64 -26.99 11.67
C VAL A 180 -7.70 -25.81 11.95
N LEU A 181 -6.39 -26.09 12.18
CA LEU A 181 -5.39 -25.04 12.37
C LEU A 181 -5.26 -24.15 11.12
N ILE A 182 -5.23 -24.76 9.92
CA ILE A 182 -5.20 -24.02 8.64
C ILE A 182 -6.41 -23.08 8.55
N CYS A 183 -7.61 -23.57 8.85
CA CYS A 183 -8.82 -22.76 8.81
C CYS A 183 -8.76 -21.58 9.81
N PHE A 184 -8.25 -21.83 11.02
CA PHE A 184 -8.05 -20.79 12.03
C PHE A 184 -7.05 -19.72 11.52
N LEU A 185 -5.89 -20.18 11.01
CA LEU A 185 -4.86 -19.27 10.46
C LEU A 185 -5.38 -18.48 9.27
N MET A 186 -6.21 -19.09 8.42
CA MET A 186 -6.86 -18.38 7.32
C MET A 186 -7.82 -17.30 7.81
N GLY A 187 -8.61 -17.61 8.87
CA GLY A 187 -9.48 -16.62 9.50
C GLY A 187 -8.69 -15.44 10.09
N LEU A 188 -7.57 -15.72 10.77
CA LEU A 188 -6.67 -14.69 11.31
C LEU A 188 -6.02 -13.87 10.20
N SER A 189 -5.59 -14.51 9.11
CA SER A 189 -4.88 -13.83 8.03
C SER A 189 -5.76 -12.79 7.31
N ILE A 190 -7.09 -12.90 7.37
CA ILE A 190 -8.00 -11.87 6.88
C ILE A 190 -7.73 -10.55 7.62
N GLY A 191 -7.39 -10.62 8.91
CA GLY A 191 -7.01 -9.47 9.74
C GLY A 191 -5.55 -9.01 9.55
N VAL A 192 -4.86 -9.51 8.51
CA VAL A 192 -3.56 -9.01 8.05
C VAL A 192 -3.69 -8.57 6.58
N HIS A 193 -3.97 -9.56 5.70
CA HIS A 193 -4.14 -9.31 4.26
C HIS A 193 -4.77 -10.52 3.58
N LEU A 194 -5.57 -10.30 2.54
CA LEU A 194 -6.34 -11.36 1.87
C LEU A 194 -5.51 -12.29 0.98
N LEU A 195 -4.25 -11.95 0.70
CA LEU A 195 -3.39 -12.73 -0.24
C LEU A 195 -3.24 -14.19 0.16
N ASN A 196 -3.20 -14.50 1.45
CA ASN A 196 -3.08 -15.89 1.92
C ASN A 196 -4.22 -16.78 1.42
N LEU A 197 -5.43 -16.24 1.23
CA LEU A 197 -6.60 -17.02 0.77
C LEU A 197 -6.36 -17.62 -0.63
N LEU A 198 -5.46 -17.03 -1.42
CA LEU A 198 -5.14 -17.52 -2.76
C LEU A 198 -4.38 -18.85 -2.75
N THR A 199 -3.93 -19.31 -1.59
CA THR A 199 -3.35 -20.67 -1.44
C THR A 199 -4.42 -21.77 -1.46
N ILE A 200 -5.71 -21.46 -1.25
CA ILE A 200 -6.79 -22.46 -1.14
C ILE A 200 -6.78 -23.48 -2.28
N PRO A 201 -6.66 -23.08 -3.57
CA PRO A 201 -6.61 -24.11 -4.63
C PRO A 201 -5.46 -25.12 -4.45
N CYS A 202 -4.29 -24.66 -4.02
CA CYS A 202 -3.13 -25.54 -3.78
C CYS A 202 -3.42 -26.54 -2.65
N LEU A 203 -4.03 -26.06 -1.55
CA LEU A 203 -4.37 -26.89 -0.40
C LEU A 203 -5.41 -27.96 -0.77
N VAL A 204 -6.42 -27.58 -1.55
CA VAL A 204 -7.49 -28.49 -2.02
C VAL A 204 -6.88 -29.57 -2.92
N PHE A 205 -5.92 -29.20 -3.80
CA PHE A 205 -5.24 -30.20 -4.64
C PHE A 205 -4.35 -31.13 -3.82
N LEU A 206 -3.62 -30.62 -2.81
CA LEU A 206 -2.82 -31.48 -1.91
C LEU A 206 -3.73 -32.49 -1.19
N TYR A 207 -4.90 -32.02 -0.71
CA TYR A 207 -5.89 -32.89 -0.07
C TYR A 207 -6.37 -33.96 -1.04
N TYR A 208 -6.76 -33.56 -2.23
CA TYR A 208 -7.27 -34.46 -3.27
C TYR A 208 -6.23 -35.52 -3.65
N TYR A 209 -4.98 -35.10 -3.91
CA TYR A 209 -3.91 -36.02 -4.32
C TYR A 209 -3.58 -37.02 -3.21
N ARG A 210 -3.61 -36.61 -1.95
CA ARG A 210 -3.34 -37.52 -0.82
C ARG A 210 -4.44 -38.56 -0.66
N LYS A 211 -5.71 -38.14 -0.77
CA LYS A 211 -6.85 -39.05 -0.64
C LYS A 211 -7.01 -39.99 -1.84
N ARG A 212 -6.30 -39.71 -2.94
CA ARG A 212 -6.29 -40.55 -4.15
C ARG A 212 -4.88 -40.99 -4.57
N GLU A 213 -3.99 -41.17 -3.59
CA GLU A 213 -2.58 -41.45 -3.88
C GLU A 213 -2.43 -42.73 -4.73
N ASP A 214 -3.25 -43.74 -4.45
CA ASP A 214 -3.21 -45.04 -5.12
C ASP A 214 -4.12 -45.14 -6.37
N LYS A 215 -4.79 -44.07 -6.73
CA LYS A 215 -5.77 -44.02 -7.83
C LYS A 215 -5.35 -43.01 -8.89
N GLY A 216 -5.62 -43.37 -10.14
CA GLY A 216 -5.47 -42.45 -11.24
C GLY A 216 -6.49 -41.29 -11.18
N TYR A 217 -6.29 -40.32 -12.03
CA TYR A 217 -7.21 -39.19 -12.17
C TYR A 217 -7.37 -38.80 -13.62
N THR A 218 -8.55 -38.30 -13.96
CA THR A 218 -8.86 -37.83 -15.32
C THR A 218 -8.74 -36.28 -15.34
N PHE A 219 -8.56 -35.73 -16.52
CA PHE A 219 -8.55 -34.30 -16.74
C PHE A 219 -9.84 -33.66 -16.21
N ARG A 220 -11.00 -34.26 -16.45
CA ARG A 220 -12.30 -33.77 -15.94
C ARG A 220 -12.32 -33.64 -14.43
N GLN A 221 -11.71 -34.61 -13.72
CA GLN A 221 -11.61 -34.54 -12.24
C GLN A 221 -10.73 -33.39 -11.78
N LEU A 222 -9.60 -33.13 -12.47
CA LEU A 222 -8.73 -32.01 -12.13
C LEU A 222 -9.45 -30.64 -12.33
N VAL A 223 -10.18 -30.50 -13.44
CA VAL A 223 -11.02 -29.33 -13.71
C VAL A 223 -12.09 -29.18 -12.63
N GLY A 224 -12.75 -30.27 -12.23
CA GLY A 224 -13.78 -30.28 -11.19
C GLY A 224 -13.20 -29.84 -9.81
N ILE A 225 -12.00 -30.33 -9.47
CA ILE A 225 -11.33 -29.95 -8.20
C ILE A 225 -10.89 -28.49 -8.23
N PHE A 226 -10.40 -28.01 -9.39
CA PHE A 226 -10.05 -26.61 -9.55
C PHE A 226 -11.30 -25.72 -9.38
N ALA A 227 -12.40 -26.06 -10.04
CA ALA A 227 -13.67 -25.34 -9.92
C ALA A 227 -14.17 -25.35 -8.47
N LEU A 228 -14.12 -26.51 -7.79
CA LEU A 228 -14.49 -26.60 -6.36
C LEU A 228 -13.62 -25.68 -5.49
N SER A 229 -12.31 -25.65 -5.75
CA SER A 229 -11.39 -24.79 -4.96
C SER A 229 -11.69 -23.30 -5.19
N CYS A 230 -12.04 -22.92 -6.43
CA CYS A 230 -12.47 -21.54 -6.73
C CYS A 230 -13.81 -21.20 -6.04
N VAL A 231 -14.74 -22.16 -5.97
CA VAL A 231 -16.01 -21.99 -5.23
C VAL A 231 -15.73 -21.77 -3.74
N ILE A 232 -14.83 -22.56 -3.14
CA ILE A 232 -14.47 -22.41 -1.71
C ILE A 232 -13.87 -21.01 -1.48
N LEU A 233 -12.93 -20.59 -2.34
CA LEU A 233 -12.33 -19.26 -2.27
C LEU A 233 -13.39 -18.16 -2.40
N ALA A 234 -14.29 -18.28 -3.38
CA ALA A 234 -15.37 -17.32 -3.61
C ALA A 234 -16.34 -17.27 -2.43
N LEU A 235 -16.68 -18.42 -1.81
CA LEU A 235 -17.52 -18.44 -0.62
C LEU A 235 -16.90 -17.64 0.54
N ILE A 236 -15.58 -17.75 0.72
CA ILE A 236 -14.91 -16.99 1.79
C ILE A 236 -14.91 -15.50 1.44
N LEU A 237 -14.45 -15.13 0.21
CA LEU A 237 -14.26 -13.73 -0.21
C LEU A 237 -15.60 -12.98 -0.39
N PHE A 238 -16.60 -13.63 -0.99
CA PHE A 238 -17.83 -12.94 -1.41
C PHE A 238 -19.07 -13.28 -0.56
N VAL A 239 -18.95 -14.26 0.38
CA VAL A 239 -20.06 -14.60 1.28
C VAL A 239 -19.64 -14.41 2.75
N ILE A 240 -18.63 -15.13 3.24
CA ILE A 240 -18.29 -15.09 4.67
C ILE A 240 -17.85 -13.67 5.08
N ILE A 241 -16.85 -13.12 4.39
CA ILE A 241 -16.28 -11.82 4.77
C ILE A 241 -17.33 -10.68 4.71
N PRO A 242 -18.10 -10.49 3.63
CA PRO A 242 -19.03 -9.35 3.56
C PRO A 242 -20.37 -9.60 4.27
N TYR A 243 -20.88 -10.83 4.29
CA TYR A 243 -22.24 -11.06 4.80
C TYR A 243 -22.30 -11.26 6.31
N LEU A 244 -21.24 -11.72 6.99
CA LEU A 244 -21.27 -11.80 8.45
C LEU A 244 -21.48 -10.41 9.09
N PRO A 245 -20.66 -9.38 8.73
CA PRO A 245 -20.92 -8.02 9.24
C PRO A 245 -22.26 -7.46 8.78
N LYS A 246 -22.68 -7.75 7.54
CA LYS A 246 -23.95 -7.26 6.99
C LYS A 246 -25.15 -7.82 7.76
N ILE A 247 -25.13 -9.10 8.12
CA ILE A 247 -26.19 -9.70 8.93
C ILE A 247 -26.20 -9.04 10.33
N ALA A 248 -25.01 -8.85 10.94
CA ALA A 248 -24.88 -8.13 12.21
C ALA A 248 -25.51 -6.73 12.12
N ALA A 249 -25.28 -6.02 11.01
CA ALA A 249 -25.83 -4.67 10.79
C ALA A 249 -27.35 -4.67 10.72
N TYR A 250 -27.98 -5.69 10.11
CA TYR A 250 -29.44 -5.77 10.06
C TYR A 250 -30.05 -6.16 11.43
N PHE A 251 -29.35 -6.99 12.23
CA PHE A 251 -29.75 -7.19 13.63
C PHE A 251 -29.68 -5.89 14.41
N ASP A 252 -28.59 -5.12 14.19
CA ASP A 252 -28.41 -3.86 14.89
C ASP A 252 -29.48 -2.83 14.47
N LEU A 253 -29.83 -2.76 13.19
CA LEU A 253 -30.92 -1.91 12.68
C LEU A 253 -32.23 -2.20 13.41
N PHE A 254 -32.57 -3.49 13.59
CA PHE A 254 -33.77 -3.88 14.29
C PHE A 254 -33.72 -3.48 15.79
N PHE A 255 -32.57 -3.75 16.44
CA PHE A 255 -32.40 -3.44 17.86
C PHE A 255 -32.46 -1.94 18.14
N VAL A 256 -31.79 -1.12 17.27
CA VAL A 256 -31.72 0.33 17.45
C VAL A 256 -33.05 1.00 17.04
N ASN A 257 -33.53 0.71 15.83
CA ASN A 257 -34.68 1.45 15.29
C ASN A 257 -36.04 0.98 15.82
N THR A 258 -36.16 -0.31 16.22
CA THR A 258 -37.45 -0.89 16.69
C THR A 258 -37.49 -1.05 18.21
N LEU A 259 -36.37 -1.56 18.80
CA LEU A 259 -36.33 -1.79 20.25
C LEU A 259 -35.74 -0.59 21.03
N HIS A 260 -35.21 0.42 20.30
CA HIS A 260 -34.64 1.66 20.86
C HIS A 260 -33.45 1.39 21.81
N LEU A 261 -32.65 0.37 21.48
CA LEU A 261 -31.44 0.03 22.23
C LEU A 261 -30.22 0.79 21.62
N PRO A 262 -29.12 0.92 22.36
CA PRO A 262 -27.94 1.61 21.84
C PRO A 262 -27.34 0.93 20.60
N TYR A 263 -26.62 1.69 19.79
CA TYR A 263 -25.84 1.17 18.66
C TYR A 263 -24.99 -0.03 19.12
N ASN A 264 -24.77 -0.98 18.23
CA ASN A 264 -23.99 -2.20 18.41
C ASN A 264 -24.67 -3.28 19.26
N SER A 265 -25.83 -3.01 19.90
CA SER A 265 -26.52 -3.99 20.73
C SER A 265 -26.97 -5.21 19.92
N GLY A 266 -27.51 -4.99 18.72
CA GLY A 266 -27.93 -6.07 17.82
C GLY A 266 -26.75 -6.84 17.24
N ALA A 267 -25.63 -6.16 16.99
CA ALA A 267 -24.41 -6.82 16.51
C ALA A 267 -23.85 -7.77 17.58
N VAL A 268 -23.78 -7.31 18.83
CA VAL A 268 -23.34 -8.17 19.95
C VAL A 268 -24.27 -9.38 20.08
N PHE A 269 -25.60 -9.16 20.04
CA PHE A 269 -26.57 -10.26 20.06
C PHE A 269 -26.30 -11.26 18.94
N PHE A 270 -26.09 -10.79 17.70
CA PHE A 270 -25.83 -11.67 16.55
C PHE A 270 -24.57 -12.50 16.77
N VAL A 271 -23.47 -11.90 17.25
CA VAL A 271 -22.20 -12.60 17.48
C VAL A 271 -22.41 -13.72 18.52
N VAL A 272 -23.07 -13.42 19.63
CA VAL A 272 -23.38 -14.41 20.67
C VAL A 272 -24.24 -15.56 20.09
N LEU A 273 -25.27 -15.21 19.32
CA LEU A 273 -26.17 -16.19 18.69
C LEU A 273 -25.39 -17.08 17.70
N LEU A 274 -24.51 -16.49 16.87
CA LEU A 274 -23.71 -17.23 15.90
C LEU A 274 -22.82 -18.27 16.59
N PHE A 275 -22.11 -17.88 17.66
CA PHE A 275 -21.26 -18.81 18.41
C PHE A 275 -22.08 -19.87 19.12
N ALA A 276 -23.24 -19.51 19.69
CA ALA A 276 -24.14 -20.47 20.31
C ALA A 276 -24.61 -21.54 19.30
N LEU A 277 -24.97 -21.09 18.07
CA LEU A 277 -25.40 -22.02 17.01
C LEU A 277 -24.22 -22.89 16.54
N CYS A 278 -23.02 -22.36 16.44
CA CYS A 278 -21.81 -23.14 16.10
C CYS A 278 -21.55 -24.22 17.14
N PHE A 279 -21.54 -23.87 18.43
CA PHE A 279 -21.29 -24.82 19.50
C PHE A 279 -22.39 -25.88 19.61
N TRP A 280 -23.66 -25.47 19.46
CA TRP A 280 -24.80 -26.37 19.43
C TRP A 280 -24.69 -27.36 18.26
N GLY A 281 -24.35 -26.88 17.06
CA GLY A 281 -24.14 -27.70 15.88
C GLY A 281 -23.00 -28.71 16.08
N LEU A 282 -21.85 -28.25 16.64
CA LEU A 282 -20.71 -29.11 16.96
C LEU A 282 -21.13 -30.21 17.95
N PHE A 283 -21.87 -29.86 19.00
CA PHE A 283 -22.38 -30.81 19.96
C PHE A 283 -23.29 -31.85 19.30
N LEU A 284 -24.24 -31.40 18.45
CA LEU A 284 -25.17 -32.30 17.76
C LEU A 284 -24.45 -33.25 16.79
N THR A 285 -23.47 -32.72 16.02
CA THR A 285 -22.74 -33.56 15.07
C THR A 285 -21.82 -34.56 15.75
N MET A 286 -21.24 -34.21 16.92
CA MET A 286 -20.51 -35.16 17.77
C MET A 286 -21.46 -36.25 18.32
N LYS A 287 -22.58 -35.85 18.89
CA LYS A 287 -23.55 -36.78 19.46
C LYS A 287 -24.08 -37.77 18.38
N LYS A 288 -24.29 -37.26 17.17
CA LYS A 288 -24.78 -38.09 16.04
C LYS A 288 -23.66 -38.80 15.28
N GLN A 289 -22.39 -38.71 15.74
CA GLN A 289 -21.22 -39.37 15.16
C GLN A 289 -21.03 -39.02 13.67
N LYS A 290 -21.38 -37.79 13.26
CA LYS A 290 -21.25 -37.32 11.87
C LYS A 290 -19.88 -36.61 11.67
N ALA A 291 -18.80 -37.39 11.61
CA ALA A 291 -17.42 -36.90 11.62
C ALA A 291 -17.14 -35.84 10.53
N PHE A 292 -17.59 -36.09 9.30
CA PHE A 292 -17.35 -35.14 8.18
C PHE A 292 -18.02 -33.79 8.46
N LEU A 293 -19.32 -33.82 8.86
CA LEU A 293 -20.08 -32.60 9.11
C LEU A 293 -19.52 -31.85 10.35
N ASN A 294 -19.06 -32.61 11.36
CA ASN A 294 -18.40 -32.03 12.55
C ASN A 294 -17.11 -31.29 12.16
N THR A 295 -16.27 -31.93 11.33
CA THR A 295 -15.03 -31.32 10.85
C THR A 295 -15.33 -30.04 10.03
N LEU A 296 -16.30 -30.11 9.12
CA LEU A 296 -16.71 -28.97 8.30
C LEU A 296 -17.18 -27.78 9.16
N LEU A 297 -18.03 -28.07 10.15
CA LEU A 297 -18.55 -27.05 11.07
C LEU A 297 -17.44 -26.50 11.96
N LEU A 298 -16.50 -27.34 12.38
CA LEU A 298 -15.33 -26.90 13.16
C LEU A 298 -14.44 -25.98 12.35
N CYS A 299 -14.20 -26.32 11.06
CA CYS A 299 -13.46 -25.45 10.13
C CYS A 299 -14.14 -24.08 9.97
N PHE A 300 -15.47 -24.08 9.75
CA PHE A 300 -16.22 -22.82 9.66
C PHE A 300 -16.09 -22.03 10.97
N THR A 301 -16.28 -22.68 12.11
CA THR A 301 -16.20 -22.03 13.43
C THR A 301 -14.82 -21.38 13.64
N THR A 302 -13.73 -22.10 13.29
CA THR A 302 -12.38 -21.57 13.51
C THR A 302 -12.04 -20.44 12.53
N ILE A 303 -12.59 -20.44 11.29
CA ILE A 303 -12.47 -19.27 10.39
C ILE A 303 -13.17 -18.06 11.04
N VAL A 304 -14.39 -18.25 11.57
CA VAL A 304 -15.17 -17.17 12.22
C VAL A 304 -14.42 -16.66 13.48
N VAL A 305 -13.84 -17.58 14.28
CA VAL A 305 -13.02 -17.18 15.45
C VAL A 305 -11.83 -16.32 15.02
N GLY A 306 -11.11 -16.72 13.97
CA GLY A 306 -9.98 -15.93 13.45
C GLY A 306 -10.44 -14.56 12.92
N PHE A 307 -11.54 -14.55 12.16
CA PHE A 307 -12.10 -13.32 11.59
C PHE A 307 -12.66 -12.38 12.66
N SER A 308 -13.10 -12.90 13.81
CA SER A 308 -13.69 -12.07 14.87
C SER A 308 -12.73 -11.05 15.47
N VAL A 309 -11.43 -11.13 15.15
CA VAL A 309 -10.44 -10.08 15.53
C VAL A 309 -10.87 -8.69 15.02
N PHE A 310 -11.66 -8.61 13.95
CA PHE A 310 -12.17 -7.33 13.44
C PHE A 310 -13.10 -6.62 14.45
N SER A 311 -13.58 -7.30 15.50
CA SER A 311 -14.33 -6.63 16.57
C SER A 311 -13.49 -5.55 17.27
N ILE A 312 -12.13 -5.69 17.29
CA ILE A 312 -11.28 -4.66 17.90
C ILE A 312 -11.37 -3.33 17.13
N VAL A 313 -11.60 -3.39 15.81
CA VAL A 313 -11.73 -2.19 14.96
C VAL A 313 -12.94 -1.36 15.45
N ILE A 314 -14.11 -2.00 15.68
CA ILE A 314 -15.30 -1.32 16.24
C ILE A 314 -14.99 -0.76 17.65
N ILE A 315 -14.40 -1.59 18.51
CA ILE A 315 -14.10 -1.20 19.90
C ILE A 315 -13.21 0.04 19.94
N ARG A 316 -12.16 0.06 19.09
CA ARG A 316 -11.21 1.19 19.07
C ARG A 316 -11.82 2.42 18.39
N SER A 317 -12.64 2.22 17.36
CA SER A 317 -13.36 3.33 16.72
C SER A 317 -14.31 4.02 17.70
N CYS A 318 -15.04 3.23 18.52
CA CYS A 318 -15.94 3.78 19.57
C CYS A 318 -15.16 4.54 20.66
N ALA A 319 -13.85 4.32 20.79
CA ALA A 319 -13.01 5.05 21.74
C ALA A 319 -12.51 6.40 21.19
N HIS A 320 -12.88 6.75 19.94
CA HIS A 320 -12.52 8.02 19.28
C HIS A 320 -11.00 8.27 19.31
N THR A 321 -10.24 7.29 18.81
CA THR A 321 -8.78 7.39 18.73
C THR A 321 -8.36 8.55 17.81
N PRO A 322 -7.15 9.14 18.00
CA PRO A 322 -6.67 10.22 17.11
C PRO A 322 -6.72 9.86 15.62
N THR A 323 -6.24 8.68 15.25
CA THR A 323 -6.44 8.13 13.90
C THR A 323 -7.63 7.17 13.97
N ASN A 324 -8.70 7.46 13.22
CA ASN A 324 -9.94 6.66 13.22
C ASN A 324 -10.55 6.69 11.82
N GLU A 325 -9.84 6.05 10.88
CA GLU A 325 -10.20 6.13 9.48
C GLU A 325 -11.54 5.44 9.21
N TYR A 326 -12.39 6.12 8.45
CA TYR A 326 -13.73 5.66 8.06
C TYR A 326 -14.69 5.51 9.26
N GLN A 327 -14.21 5.72 10.47
CA GLN A 327 -14.98 5.66 11.72
C GLN A 327 -15.91 4.43 11.78
N PRO A 328 -15.37 3.19 11.73
CA PRO A 328 -16.21 1.98 11.76
C PRO A 328 -16.70 1.65 13.19
N ASP A 329 -17.43 2.60 13.80
CA ASP A 329 -17.94 2.50 15.18
C ASP A 329 -19.27 1.75 15.27
N ASN A 330 -19.83 1.34 14.13
CA ASN A 330 -21.09 0.60 14.07
C ASN A 330 -21.02 -0.40 12.90
N PRO A 331 -21.93 -1.42 12.87
CA PRO A 331 -21.80 -2.48 11.86
C PRO A 331 -21.99 -2.02 10.42
N PHE A 332 -22.77 -0.95 10.14
CA PHE A 332 -22.93 -0.46 8.77
C PHE A 332 -21.67 0.21 8.26
N THR A 333 -21.04 1.06 9.09
CA THR A 333 -19.76 1.69 8.71
C THR A 333 -18.64 0.63 8.63
N LEU A 334 -18.67 -0.40 9.52
CA LEU A 334 -17.73 -1.52 9.39
C LEU A 334 -17.90 -2.27 8.05
N CYS A 335 -19.14 -2.46 7.56
CA CYS A 335 -19.37 -3.09 6.25
C CYS A 335 -18.72 -2.27 5.13
N ARG A 336 -18.92 -0.95 5.14
CA ARG A 336 -18.34 -0.04 4.14
C ARG A 336 -16.81 -0.03 4.22
N TYR A 337 -16.26 -0.05 5.43
CA TYR A 337 -14.82 -0.14 5.72
C TYR A 337 -14.23 -1.43 5.12
N LEU A 338 -14.83 -2.57 5.41
CA LEU A 338 -14.35 -3.88 4.93
C LEU A 338 -14.51 -4.05 3.42
N SER A 339 -15.55 -3.43 2.82
CA SER A 339 -15.75 -3.49 1.36
C SER A 339 -14.86 -2.50 0.60
N ARG A 340 -14.10 -1.64 1.29
CA ARG A 340 -13.20 -0.65 0.69
C ARG A 340 -13.97 0.30 -0.25
N GLU A 341 -15.17 0.72 0.15
CA GLU A 341 -16.10 1.48 -0.68
C GLU A 341 -15.47 2.74 -1.28
N GLN A 342 -14.60 3.42 -0.51
CA GLN A 342 -13.95 4.65 -0.96
C GLN A 342 -13.04 4.48 -2.19
N TYR A 343 -12.59 3.25 -2.46
CA TYR A 343 -11.69 2.97 -3.60
C TYR A 343 -12.44 2.61 -4.89
N GLY A 344 -13.77 2.60 -4.85
CA GLY A 344 -14.60 2.27 -6.00
C GLY A 344 -14.55 0.79 -6.37
N SER A 345 -15.09 0.45 -7.54
CA SER A 345 -15.16 -0.94 -8.02
C SER A 345 -14.45 -1.10 -9.36
N THR A 346 -13.81 -2.24 -9.53
CA THR A 346 -13.07 -2.60 -10.74
C THR A 346 -13.85 -3.67 -11.51
N PRO A 347 -14.17 -3.47 -12.81
CA PRO A 347 -14.90 -4.47 -13.58
C PRO A 347 -13.98 -5.66 -13.93
N LEU A 348 -14.37 -6.89 -13.59
CA LEU A 348 -13.52 -8.08 -13.80
C LEU A 348 -14.00 -8.94 -14.98
N ILE A 349 -15.30 -9.27 -15.03
CA ILE A 349 -15.86 -10.22 -16.01
C ILE A 349 -16.61 -9.47 -17.11
N TYR A 350 -17.43 -8.50 -16.74
CA TYR A 350 -18.27 -7.74 -17.68
C TYR A 350 -18.40 -6.31 -17.15
N GLY A 351 -18.16 -5.31 -17.99
CA GLY A 351 -18.25 -3.90 -17.56
C GLY A 351 -17.80 -2.94 -18.64
N GLN A 352 -17.68 -1.69 -18.24
CA GLN A 352 -17.41 -0.54 -19.12
C GLN A 352 -15.99 -0.57 -19.72
N TYR A 353 -15.84 0.17 -20.85
CA TYR A 353 -14.52 0.59 -21.34
C TYR A 353 -14.25 2.05 -20.94
N PHE A 354 -13.03 2.53 -21.18
CA PHE A 354 -12.51 3.78 -20.61
C PHE A 354 -13.22 5.06 -21.09
N ASP A 355 -13.98 5.02 -22.19
CA ASP A 355 -14.74 6.18 -22.70
C ASP A 355 -16.23 5.86 -22.84
N SER A 356 -16.77 4.99 -21.95
CA SER A 356 -18.18 4.59 -21.91
C SER A 356 -19.06 5.71 -21.37
N ASP A 357 -20.19 5.94 -22.02
CA ASP A 357 -21.22 6.83 -21.49
C ASP A 357 -21.90 6.21 -20.27
N TYR A 358 -22.27 7.05 -19.32
CA TYR A 358 -22.91 6.61 -18.08
C TYR A 358 -23.90 7.66 -17.58
N TYR A 359 -24.80 7.21 -16.73
CA TYR A 359 -25.66 8.08 -15.93
C TYR A 359 -25.60 7.62 -14.48
N ILE A 360 -26.02 8.51 -13.58
CA ILE A 360 -26.00 8.23 -12.14
C ILE A 360 -27.43 8.02 -11.65
N GLU A 361 -27.70 6.83 -11.09
CA GLU A 361 -28.97 6.53 -10.41
C GLU A 361 -28.84 6.86 -8.93
N ASP A 362 -29.84 7.53 -8.36
CA ASP A 362 -29.87 7.82 -6.92
C ASP A 362 -29.80 6.51 -6.14
N ASP A 363 -28.97 6.50 -5.10
CA ASP A 363 -28.80 5.37 -4.19
C ASP A 363 -28.72 5.89 -2.75
N TRP A 364 -28.77 4.98 -1.78
CA TRP A 364 -28.80 5.36 -0.36
C TRP A 364 -28.10 4.28 0.49
N TYR A 365 -27.70 4.69 1.68
CA TYR A 365 -27.11 3.79 2.68
C TYR A 365 -27.67 4.12 4.06
N TRP A 366 -27.49 3.18 5.02
CA TRP A 366 -27.88 3.40 6.40
C TRP A 366 -26.77 4.16 7.13
N ALA A 367 -27.10 5.37 7.63
CA ALA A 367 -26.20 6.21 8.41
C ALA A 367 -26.71 6.37 9.83
N PRO A 368 -25.82 6.29 10.86
CA PRO A 368 -26.23 6.59 12.23
C PRO A 368 -26.44 8.10 12.40
N MET A 369 -27.56 8.49 12.99
CA MET A 369 -27.87 9.90 13.25
C MET A 369 -28.95 10.02 14.33
N ASP A 370 -28.70 10.87 15.30
CA ASP A 370 -29.67 11.17 16.38
C ASP A 370 -30.19 9.91 17.10
N GLY A 371 -29.29 8.92 17.33
CA GLY A 371 -29.64 7.69 18.03
C GLY A 371 -30.39 6.65 17.22
N LYS A 372 -30.49 6.83 15.89
CA LYS A 372 -31.18 5.91 14.97
C LYS A 372 -30.38 5.74 13.69
N TYR A 373 -30.67 4.69 12.94
CA TYR A 373 -30.21 4.54 11.56
C TYR A 373 -31.22 5.19 10.62
N ILE A 374 -30.74 6.12 9.79
CA ILE A 374 -31.56 6.78 8.75
C ILE A 374 -31.02 6.41 7.37
N LYS A 375 -31.89 6.55 6.35
CA LYS A 375 -31.47 6.44 4.96
C LYS A 375 -30.85 7.76 4.53
N ALA A 376 -29.56 7.72 4.23
CA ALA A 376 -28.80 8.86 3.73
C ALA A 376 -28.52 8.67 2.24
N PRO A 377 -28.48 9.75 1.45
CA PRO A 377 -28.09 9.61 0.05
C PRO A 377 -26.65 9.14 -0.09
N SER A 378 -26.35 8.36 -1.13
CA SER A 378 -24.99 8.00 -1.50
C SER A 378 -24.58 8.78 -2.76
N PHE A 379 -23.37 8.53 -3.25
CA PHE A 379 -22.89 9.08 -4.53
C PHE A 379 -23.78 8.68 -5.72
N GLY A 380 -24.69 7.74 -5.52
CA GLY A 380 -25.47 7.12 -6.57
C GLY A 380 -24.69 6.00 -7.27
N ASN A 381 -25.43 5.16 -7.94
CA ASN A 381 -24.85 4.08 -8.74
C ASN A 381 -24.53 4.58 -10.15
N ILE A 382 -23.27 4.46 -10.57
CA ILE A 382 -22.87 4.73 -11.94
C ILE A 382 -23.37 3.58 -12.81
N VAL A 383 -24.25 3.88 -13.74
CA VAL A 383 -24.84 2.88 -14.64
C VAL A 383 -24.37 3.18 -16.07
N TYR A 384 -23.63 2.23 -16.61
CA TYR A 384 -23.13 2.31 -18.00
C TYR A 384 -24.15 1.69 -18.95
N GLU A 385 -24.30 2.25 -20.14
CA GLU A 385 -25.21 1.69 -21.16
C GLU A 385 -24.75 0.29 -21.59
N GLY A 386 -25.71 -0.57 -21.93
CA GLY A 386 -25.42 -1.96 -22.31
C GLY A 386 -24.50 -2.08 -23.54
N GLY A 387 -24.64 -1.17 -24.50
CA GLY A 387 -23.80 -1.09 -25.68
C GLY A 387 -22.32 -0.79 -25.36
N ASP A 388 -22.07 -0.14 -24.25
CA ASP A 388 -20.74 0.32 -23.85
C ASP A 388 -20.04 -0.65 -22.91
N LYS A 389 -20.66 -1.78 -22.63
CA LYS A 389 -20.04 -2.82 -21.80
C LYS A 389 -19.39 -3.90 -22.67
N MET A 390 -18.35 -4.53 -22.13
CA MET A 390 -17.63 -5.61 -22.82
C MET A 390 -17.28 -6.73 -21.85
N LEU A 391 -17.02 -7.91 -22.41
CA LEU A 391 -16.55 -9.07 -21.64
C LEU A 391 -15.06 -8.88 -21.33
N PHE A 392 -14.64 -9.19 -20.10
CA PHE A 392 -13.25 -9.14 -19.66
C PHE A 392 -12.62 -7.75 -19.91
N PRO A 393 -13.21 -6.65 -19.39
CA PRO A 393 -12.72 -5.30 -19.70
C PRO A 393 -11.38 -5.02 -19.00
N ARG A 394 -10.35 -4.72 -19.80
CA ARG A 394 -9.01 -4.38 -19.28
C ARG A 394 -8.71 -2.89 -19.47
N MET A 395 -9.22 -2.29 -20.54
CA MET A 395 -9.08 -0.85 -20.85
C MET A 395 -10.34 -0.14 -20.32
N TRP A 396 -10.45 0.00 -18.99
CA TRP A 396 -11.72 0.36 -18.33
C TRP A 396 -11.72 1.71 -17.62
N ASN A 397 -10.55 2.21 -17.16
CA ASN A 397 -10.46 3.38 -16.27
C ASN A 397 -10.41 4.68 -17.08
N SER A 398 -11.36 5.57 -16.84
CA SER A 398 -11.45 6.88 -17.53
C SER A 398 -10.50 7.95 -16.94
N GLY A 399 -9.78 7.65 -15.84
CA GLY A 399 -8.95 8.64 -15.16
C GLY A 399 -9.77 9.78 -14.59
N ASN A 400 -10.91 9.49 -13.99
CA ASN A 400 -11.87 10.45 -13.41
C ASN A 400 -12.46 11.44 -14.43
N GLY A 401 -12.32 11.16 -15.73
CA GLY A 401 -12.90 11.94 -16.80
C GLY A 401 -12.18 13.25 -17.15
N VAL A 402 -11.13 13.60 -16.41
CA VAL A 402 -10.42 14.87 -16.59
C VAL A 402 -9.05 14.67 -17.26
N ASP A 403 -8.42 13.53 -17.03
CA ASP A 403 -7.05 13.27 -17.50
C ASP A 403 -7.03 12.49 -18.81
N ASP A 404 -6.86 13.21 -19.92
CA ASP A 404 -6.78 12.62 -21.26
C ASP A 404 -5.60 11.64 -21.43
N ARG A 405 -4.61 11.64 -20.54
CA ARG A 405 -3.45 10.73 -20.61
C ARG A 405 -3.90 9.26 -20.61
N TYR A 406 -4.88 8.91 -19.76
CA TYR A 406 -5.43 7.55 -19.72
C TYR A 406 -6.03 7.16 -21.05
N LYS A 407 -6.87 8.05 -21.62
CA LYS A 407 -7.53 7.81 -22.90
C LYS A 407 -6.53 7.72 -24.05
N GLN A 408 -5.51 8.59 -24.03
CA GLN A 408 -4.44 8.57 -25.05
C GLN A 408 -3.63 7.28 -24.96
N PHE A 409 -3.28 6.84 -23.73
CA PHE A 409 -2.52 5.61 -23.52
C PHE A 409 -3.29 4.40 -24.02
N TYR A 410 -4.59 4.28 -23.68
CA TYR A 410 -5.42 3.21 -24.20
C TYR A 410 -5.56 3.32 -25.73
N GLY A 411 -5.67 4.53 -26.25
CA GLY A 411 -5.73 4.79 -27.69
C GLY A 411 -4.53 4.25 -28.45
N SER A 412 -3.33 4.26 -27.85
CA SER A 412 -2.11 3.72 -28.48
C SER A 412 -2.23 2.21 -28.77
N TYR A 413 -3.04 1.50 -28.01
CA TYR A 413 -3.31 0.06 -28.23
C TYR A 413 -4.40 -0.17 -29.29
N MET A 414 -5.05 0.90 -29.77
CA MET A 414 -6.19 0.81 -30.67
C MET A 414 -5.80 1.18 -32.11
N LYS A 415 -6.37 0.47 -33.08
CA LYS A 415 -6.11 0.75 -34.49
C LYS A 415 -6.50 2.21 -34.80
N ASN A 416 -5.58 2.95 -35.45
CA ASN A 416 -5.74 4.35 -35.83
C ASN A 416 -6.02 5.27 -34.62
N GLY A 417 -5.50 4.92 -33.43
CA GLY A 417 -5.68 5.71 -32.22
C GLY A 417 -7.07 5.63 -31.59
N GLY A 418 -7.99 4.86 -32.22
CA GLY A 418 -9.32 4.58 -31.65
C GLY A 418 -10.34 5.71 -31.68
N LYS A 419 -9.98 6.93 -32.12
CA LYS A 419 -10.89 8.08 -32.15
C LYS A 419 -11.88 8.03 -33.31
N ALA A 420 -13.14 8.37 -33.04
CA ALA A 420 -14.23 8.49 -34.00
C ALA A 420 -15.20 9.60 -33.56
N GLY A 421 -15.28 10.67 -34.34
CA GLY A 421 -16.18 11.81 -34.05
C GLY A 421 -15.87 12.52 -32.75
N GLY A 422 -14.60 12.53 -32.31
CA GLY A 422 -14.19 13.22 -31.06
C GLY A 422 -14.11 12.33 -29.82
N HIS A 423 -14.76 11.18 -29.85
CA HIS A 423 -14.78 10.19 -28.77
C HIS A 423 -13.96 8.94 -29.14
N TYR A 424 -13.60 8.14 -28.17
CA TYR A 424 -12.96 6.86 -28.41
C TYR A 424 -14.02 5.78 -28.59
N ARG A 425 -13.90 5.01 -29.67
CA ARG A 425 -14.79 3.86 -29.87
C ARG A 425 -14.48 2.75 -28.86
N LYS A 426 -15.44 1.86 -28.69
CA LYS A 426 -15.27 0.65 -27.87
C LYS A 426 -14.10 -0.19 -28.41
N PRO A 427 -13.13 -0.60 -27.56
CA PRO A 427 -12.03 -1.47 -28.00
C PRO A 427 -12.54 -2.82 -28.51
N THR A 428 -11.92 -3.35 -29.55
CA THR A 428 -12.15 -4.74 -29.96
C THR A 428 -11.54 -5.68 -28.90
N MET A 429 -12.01 -6.93 -28.85
CA MET A 429 -11.45 -7.94 -27.95
C MET A 429 -9.93 -8.12 -28.16
N ARG A 430 -9.47 -8.05 -29.41
CA ARG A 430 -8.03 -8.17 -29.74
C ARG A 430 -7.23 -7.02 -29.12
N GLU A 431 -7.68 -5.78 -29.27
CA GLU A 431 -7.01 -4.60 -28.70
C GLU A 431 -6.99 -4.68 -27.17
N ASN A 432 -8.10 -5.06 -26.56
CA ASN A 432 -8.25 -5.24 -25.14
C ASN A 432 -7.30 -6.35 -24.61
N LEU A 433 -7.16 -7.46 -25.34
CA LEU A 433 -6.22 -8.52 -24.98
C LEU A 433 -4.76 -8.11 -25.22
N ASN A 434 -4.48 -7.32 -26.26
CA ASN A 434 -3.13 -6.77 -26.47
C ASN A 434 -2.71 -5.92 -25.23
N PHE A 435 -3.59 -5.06 -24.75
CA PHE A 435 -3.33 -4.29 -23.51
C PHE A 435 -3.09 -5.24 -22.33
N PHE A 436 -3.92 -6.28 -22.17
CA PHE A 436 -3.77 -7.25 -21.07
C PHE A 436 -2.39 -7.93 -21.12
N PHE A 437 -1.99 -8.44 -22.29
CA PHE A 437 -0.73 -9.18 -22.40
C PHE A 437 0.49 -8.26 -22.31
N ASP A 438 0.44 -7.10 -22.96
CA ASP A 438 1.59 -6.19 -23.02
C ASP A 438 1.72 -5.35 -21.72
N TYR A 439 0.65 -4.67 -21.31
CA TYR A 439 0.74 -3.81 -20.13
C TYR A 439 0.55 -4.62 -18.83
N GLN A 440 -0.61 -5.30 -18.67
CA GLN A 440 -0.93 -5.88 -17.37
C GLN A 440 -0.09 -7.12 -17.05
N LEU A 441 0.17 -7.99 -18.04
CA LEU A 441 0.94 -9.20 -17.79
C LEU A 441 2.44 -8.99 -17.97
N ASN A 442 2.87 -8.37 -19.09
CA ASN A 442 4.31 -8.17 -19.35
C ASN A 442 4.89 -7.08 -18.45
N TRP A 443 4.33 -5.86 -18.47
CA TRP A 443 4.88 -4.71 -17.73
C TRP A 443 4.63 -4.83 -16.22
N MET A 444 3.38 -5.14 -15.80
CA MET A 444 2.98 -5.12 -14.39
C MET A 444 3.16 -6.48 -13.68
N TYR A 445 3.76 -7.50 -14.33
CA TYR A 445 4.06 -8.77 -13.66
C TYR A 445 5.39 -9.37 -14.12
N TRP A 446 5.59 -9.66 -15.45
CA TRP A 446 6.83 -10.31 -15.89
C TRP A 446 8.05 -9.42 -15.68
N ARG A 447 7.93 -8.11 -15.80
CA ARG A 447 9.02 -7.16 -15.48
C ARG A 447 9.46 -7.36 -14.02
N TYR A 448 8.53 -7.40 -13.07
CA TYR A 448 8.82 -7.61 -11.65
C TYR A 448 9.41 -9.00 -11.38
N PHE A 449 8.89 -10.03 -12.06
CA PHE A 449 9.42 -11.39 -11.97
C PHE A 449 10.88 -11.40 -12.41
N MET A 450 11.19 -10.73 -13.51
CA MET A 450 12.56 -10.66 -14.03
C MET A 450 13.50 -9.83 -13.12
N TRP A 451 13.00 -8.78 -12.46
CA TRP A 451 13.79 -8.06 -11.45
C TRP A 451 14.34 -9.02 -10.41
N ASN A 452 13.50 -9.92 -9.93
CA ASN A 452 13.85 -10.84 -8.84
C ASN A 452 14.77 -11.98 -9.28
N PHE A 453 14.75 -12.35 -10.59
CA PHE A 453 15.42 -13.58 -11.02
C PHE A 453 16.37 -13.44 -12.23
N ALA A 454 16.43 -12.28 -12.86
CA ALA A 454 17.39 -11.98 -13.93
C ALA A 454 18.31 -10.83 -13.54
N GLY A 455 17.72 -9.77 -12.95
CA GLY A 455 18.39 -8.58 -12.50
C GLY A 455 17.56 -7.32 -12.81
N ARG A 456 17.95 -6.20 -12.22
CA ARG A 456 17.19 -4.95 -12.24
C ARG A 456 18.06 -3.82 -12.82
N GLN A 457 17.48 -2.99 -13.72
CA GLN A 457 18.20 -1.89 -14.36
C GLN A 457 18.44 -0.72 -13.38
N ASN A 458 17.43 -0.34 -12.61
CA ASN A 458 17.52 0.68 -11.58
C ASN A 458 16.17 0.70 -10.80
N ASP A 459 16.12 1.50 -9.74
CA ASP A 459 14.93 1.62 -8.90
C ASP A 459 13.96 2.74 -9.33
N VAL A 460 14.22 3.39 -10.47
CA VAL A 460 13.38 4.48 -10.95
C VAL A 460 12.00 3.96 -11.34
N HIS A 461 10.97 4.61 -10.84
CA HIS A 461 9.59 4.23 -11.12
C HIS A 461 9.22 4.58 -12.56
N SER A 462 8.84 3.57 -13.34
CA SER A 462 8.40 3.75 -14.71
C SER A 462 6.93 3.35 -14.86
N PRO A 463 6.03 4.32 -15.03
CA PRO A 463 4.59 4.06 -15.00
C PRO A 463 4.03 3.38 -16.25
N SER A 464 4.82 3.26 -17.32
CA SER A 464 4.39 2.67 -18.59
C SER A 464 5.57 2.09 -19.38
N PRO A 465 5.33 1.09 -20.24
CA PRO A 465 6.40 0.55 -21.09
C PRO A 465 6.86 1.59 -22.14
N GLY A 466 8.09 1.45 -22.58
CA GLY A 466 8.68 2.28 -23.64
C GLY A 466 9.86 3.14 -23.19
N GLU A 467 10.05 3.32 -21.89
CA GLU A 467 11.23 4.03 -21.37
C GLU A 467 12.41 3.04 -21.30
N ILE A 468 13.43 3.27 -22.10
CA ILE A 468 14.57 2.33 -22.21
C ILE A 468 15.61 2.49 -21.10
N PHE A 469 15.56 3.62 -20.36
CA PHE A 469 16.54 3.94 -19.32
C PHE A 469 16.01 3.78 -17.89
N GLU A 470 14.70 3.58 -17.72
CA GLU A 470 14.07 3.66 -16.38
C GLU A 470 13.24 2.42 -16.05
N GLY A 471 13.52 1.80 -14.91
CA GLY A 471 12.65 0.81 -14.25
C GLY A 471 12.50 -0.52 -14.97
N ASN A 472 13.39 -0.86 -15.89
CA ASN A 472 13.33 -2.15 -16.61
C ASN A 472 14.01 -3.26 -15.78
N TRP A 473 13.94 -4.50 -16.28
CA TRP A 473 14.84 -5.55 -15.82
C TRP A 473 16.10 -5.53 -16.70
N GLU A 474 17.23 -5.92 -16.14
CA GLU A 474 18.52 -5.96 -16.84
C GLU A 474 19.32 -7.16 -16.33
N SER A 475 19.79 -8.00 -17.25
CA SER A 475 20.39 -9.27 -16.84
C SER A 475 21.88 -9.16 -16.44
N GLY A 476 22.58 -8.12 -16.92
CA GLY A 476 24.01 -7.99 -16.84
C GLY A 476 24.76 -8.75 -17.95
N ILE A 477 24.01 -9.36 -18.91
CA ILE A 477 24.59 -10.00 -20.09
C ILE A 477 24.43 -9.04 -21.26
N PRO A 478 25.53 -8.36 -21.72
CA PRO A 478 25.41 -7.24 -22.66
C PRO A 478 24.61 -7.58 -23.92
N PHE A 479 24.86 -8.75 -24.50
CA PHE A 479 24.16 -9.18 -25.72
C PHE A 479 22.61 -9.22 -25.53
N ILE A 480 22.14 -9.68 -24.39
CA ILE A 480 20.69 -9.79 -24.11
C ILE A 480 20.10 -8.39 -23.85
N ASP A 481 20.82 -7.61 -23.06
CA ASP A 481 20.33 -6.30 -22.61
C ASP A 481 20.34 -5.29 -23.78
N GLU A 482 21.38 -5.32 -24.62
CA GLU A 482 21.47 -4.45 -25.80
C GLU A 482 20.36 -4.73 -26.84
N ILE A 483 20.04 -6.02 -27.07
CA ILE A 483 18.92 -6.37 -27.98
C ILE A 483 17.59 -5.83 -27.43
N ARG A 484 17.42 -5.84 -26.12
CA ARG A 484 16.13 -5.52 -25.48
C ARG A 484 15.97 -4.03 -25.17
N LEU A 485 17.01 -3.40 -24.65
CA LEU A 485 16.98 -2.01 -24.20
C LEU A 485 17.67 -1.05 -25.16
N GLY A 486 18.45 -1.56 -26.09
CA GLY A 486 19.28 -0.72 -26.95
C GLY A 486 20.54 -0.27 -26.22
N ASP A 487 21.24 0.70 -26.83
CA ASP A 487 22.49 1.24 -26.29
C ASP A 487 22.22 2.04 -25.00
N GLN A 488 22.82 1.63 -23.90
CA GLN A 488 22.70 2.29 -22.59
C GLN A 488 23.83 3.28 -22.31
N SER A 489 24.74 3.50 -23.30
CA SER A 489 25.86 4.41 -23.10
C SER A 489 25.42 5.87 -22.96
N ASP A 490 24.26 6.24 -23.51
CA ASP A 490 23.70 7.58 -23.42
C ASP A 490 22.86 7.83 -22.17
N ALA A 491 22.70 6.83 -21.30
CA ALA A 491 21.98 7.00 -20.04
C ALA A 491 22.72 8.02 -19.14
N PRO A 492 22.00 8.88 -18.43
CA PRO A 492 22.63 9.79 -17.46
C PRO A 492 23.38 9.02 -16.37
N ASP A 493 24.45 9.62 -15.85
CA ASP A 493 25.33 8.95 -14.86
C ASP A 493 24.57 8.53 -13.60
N TYR A 494 23.60 9.31 -13.12
CA TYR A 494 22.80 8.94 -11.94
C TYR A 494 21.97 7.66 -12.14
N LEU A 495 21.66 7.29 -13.39
CA LEU A 495 21.00 6.02 -13.71
C LEU A 495 22.02 4.88 -13.84
N LYS A 496 23.19 5.16 -14.41
CA LYS A 496 24.27 4.18 -14.54
C LYS A 496 24.80 3.74 -13.16
N GLU A 497 24.91 4.69 -12.24
CA GLU A 497 25.44 4.49 -10.88
C GLU A 497 24.34 4.21 -9.83
N ASN A 498 23.10 4.01 -10.28
CA ASN A 498 21.97 3.76 -9.38
C ASN A 498 22.21 2.45 -8.60
N LYS A 499 22.07 2.50 -7.27
CA LYS A 499 22.31 1.32 -6.41
C LYS A 499 21.30 0.19 -6.64
N GLY A 500 20.09 0.50 -7.13
CA GLY A 500 19.10 -0.50 -7.50
C GLY A 500 19.44 -1.23 -8.81
N LYS A 501 20.65 -1.05 -9.36
CA LYS A 501 21.15 -1.76 -10.55
C LYS A 501 21.78 -3.08 -10.11
N ASN A 502 21.07 -4.17 -10.30
CA ASN A 502 21.45 -5.50 -9.78
C ASN A 502 21.52 -6.51 -10.92
N HIS A 503 22.64 -7.26 -11.03
CA HIS A 503 22.89 -8.17 -12.14
C HIS A 503 23.03 -9.61 -11.65
N TYR A 504 22.07 -10.47 -11.95
CA TYR A 504 22.13 -11.89 -11.54
C TYR A 504 22.50 -12.82 -12.70
N TYR A 505 22.78 -12.23 -13.90
CA TYR A 505 23.19 -12.99 -15.11
C TYR A 505 22.19 -14.12 -15.44
N MET A 506 20.91 -13.90 -15.13
CA MET A 506 19.82 -14.88 -15.27
C MET A 506 20.04 -16.19 -14.48
N LEU A 507 21.03 -16.26 -13.58
CA LEU A 507 21.36 -17.50 -12.87
C LEU A 507 20.19 -18.02 -12.03
N PRO A 508 19.48 -17.19 -11.22
CA PRO A 508 18.29 -17.70 -10.49
C PRO A 508 17.21 -18.21 -11.45
N LEU A 509 16.98 -17.49 -12.56
CA LEU A 509 15.98 -17.88 -13.57
C LEU A 509 16.31 -19.25 -14.17
N LEU A 510 17.58 -19.45 -14.58
CA LEU A 510 18.03 -20.71 -15.18
C LEU A 510 17.92 -21.87 -14.20
N LEU A 511 18.32 -21.66 -12.92
CA LEU A 511 18.15 -22.69 -11.89
C LEU A 511 16.65 -23.01 -11.70
N GLY A 512 15.80 -21.99 -11.65
CA GLY A 512 14.34 -22.16 -11.48
C GLY A 512 13.74 -22.97 -12.61
N LEU A 513 14.11 -22.66 -13.87
CA LEU A 513 13.64 -23.42 -15.04
C LEU A 513 14.13 -24.86 -15.01
N LEU A 514 15.40 -25.08 -14.68
CA LEU A 514 15.96 -26.44 -14.52
C LEU A 514 15.18 -27.25 -13.47
N GLY A 515 14.92 -26.63 -12.33
CA GLY A 515 14.15 -27.27 -11.25
C GLY A 515 12.70 -27.54 -11.62
N LEU A 516 12.06 -26.63 -12.37
CA LEU A 516 10.69 -26.79 -12.89
C LEU A 516 10.59 -28.02 -13.79
N PHE A 517 11.48 -28.10 -14.79
CA PHE A 517 11.49 -29.26 -15.72
C PHE A 517 11.82 -30.58 -14.99
N PHE A 518 12.75 -30.54 -14.02
CA PHE A 518 13.08 -31.69 -13.21
C PHE A 518 11.87 -32.16 -12.38
N GLN A 519 11.18 -31.25 -11.68
CA GLN A 519 10.00 -31.61 -10.89
C GLN A 519 8.88 -32.13 -11.80
N PHE A 520 8.68 -31.49 -12.95
CA PHE A 520 7.65 -31.94 -13.92
C PHE A 520 7.90 -33.37 -14.37
N ALA A 521 9.18 -33.74 -14.62
CA ALA A 521 9.55 -35.09 -15.05
C ALA A 521 9.41 -36.12 -13.93
N ARG A 522 9.69 -35.75 -12.67
CA ARG A 522 9.81 -36.70 -11.53
C ARG A 522 8.58 -36.74 -10.61
N ASP A 523 7.87 -35.60 -10.41
CA ASP A 523 6.68 -35.50 -9.53
C ASP A 523 5.65 -34.52 -10.14
N LYS A 524 4.89 -35.01 -11.14
CA LYS A 524 3.87 -34.19 -11.82
C LYS A 524 2.83 -33.59 -10.86
N ARG A 525 2.47 -34.34 -9.78
CA ARG A 525 1.47 -33.87 -8.81
C ARG A 525 2.01 -32.71 -7.98
N GLY A 526 3.23 -32.86 -7.47
CA GLY A 526 3.92 -31.77 -6.74
C GLY A 526 4.15 -30.57 -7.64
N CYS A 527 4.60 -30.80 -8.88
CA CYS A 527 4.83 -29.72 -9.86
C CYS A 527 3.53 -28.93 -10.11
N TRP A 528 2.39 -29.63 -10.27
CA TRP A 528 1.09 -28.97 -10.48
C TRP A 528 0.69 -28.11 -9.26
N VAL A 529 0.93 -28.60 -8.03
CA VAL A 529 0.64 -27.83 -6.81
C VAL A 529 1.52 -26.57 -6.72
N THR A 530 2.83 -26.70 -7.01
CA THR A 530 3.75 -25.56 -7.05
C THR A 530 3.33 -24.56 -8.13
N PHE A 531 2.92 -25.07 -9.32
CA PHE A 531 2.45 -24.22 -10.42
C PHE A 531 1.16 -23.49 -10.04
N LEU A 532 0.22 -24.17 -9.36
CA LEU A 532 -1.00 -23.52 -8.88
C LEU A 532 -0.67 -22.39 -7.88
N LEU A 533 0.29 -22.61 -6.99
CA LEU A 533 0.72 -21.57 -6.07
C LEU A 533 1.29 -20.38 -6.85
N PHE A 534 2.19 -20.64 -7.80
CA PHE A 534 2.78 -19.63 -8.68
C PHE A 534 1.69 -18.85 -9.42
N PHE A 535 0.73 -19.56 -10.04
CA PHE A 535 -0.33 -18.95 -10.86
C PHE A 535 -1.30 -18.12 -10.00
N MET A 536 -1.77 -18.68 -8.89
CA MET A 536 -2.80 -18.04 -8.05
C MET A 536 -2.27 -16.79 -7.35
N THR A 537 -1.00 -16.80 -6.92
CA THR A 537 -0.39 -15.66 -6.24
C THR A 537 0.39 -14.72 -7.18
N GLY A 538 0.28 -14.94 -8.48
CA GLY A 538 0.87 -14.11 -9.54
C GLY A 538 -0.17 -13.71 -10.57
N ILE A 539 -0.33 -14.52 -11.62
CA ILE A 539 -1.17 -14.18 -12.78
C ILE A 539 -2.64 -13.97 -12.39
N ALA A 540 -3.17 -14.77 -11.45
CA ALA A 540 -4.55 -14.57 -10.97
C ALA A 540 -4.72 -13.22 -10.27
N ILE A 541 -3.67 -12.72 -9.57
CA ILE A 541 -3.70 -11.38 -8.96
C ILE A 541 -3.72 -10.30 -10.05
N VAL A 542 -2.93 -10.45 -11.12
CA VAL A 542 -2.96 -9.52 -12.28
C VAL A 542 -4.39 -9.38 -12.82
N ILE A 543 -5.05 -10.53 -13.02
CA ILE A 543 -6.43 -10.57 -13.52
C ILE A 543 -7.39 -9.87 -12.52
N TYR A 544 -7.24 -10.16 -11.22
CA TYR A 544 -8.13 -9.65 -10.16
C TYR A 544 -7.96 -8.15 -9.95
N LEU A 545 -6.72 -7.66 -9.88
CA LEU A 545 -6.45 -6.24 -9.64
C LEU A 545 -6.86 -5.37 -10.83
N ASN A 546 -6.77 -5.90 -12.05
CA ASN A 546 -7.14 -5.18 -13.29
C ASN A 546 -6.55 -3.77 -13.31
N GLN A 547 -5.25 -3.67 -13.04
CA GLN A 547 -4.57 -2.40 -12.83
C GLN A 547 -4.63 -1.49 -14.06
N PRO A 548 -5.08 -0.24 -13.89
CA PRO A 548 -5.00 0.76 -14.96
C PRO A 548 -3.57 1.29 -15.11
N PRO A 549 -3.26 2.02 -16.19
CA PRO A 549 -1.93 2.63 -16.36
C PRO A 549 -1.64 3.72 -15.32
N PHE A 550 -0.40 4.18 -15.29
CA PHE A 550 0.06 5.29 -14.43
C PHE A 550 -0.13 5.02 -12.94
N GLN A 551 0.27 3.82 -12.49
CA GLN A 551 0.31 3.53 -11.05
C GLN A 551 1.27 4.49 -10.35
N VAL A 552 0.92 4.91 -9.12
CA VAL A 552 1.70 5.91 -8.37
C VAL A 552 2.99 5.32 -7.78
N ARG A 553 3.08 3.98 -7.66
CA ARG A 553 4.29 3.27 -7.21
C ARG A 553 4.34 1.89 -7.84
N GLU A 554 5.51 1.26 -7.79
CA GLU A 554 5.67 -0.12 -8.27
C GLU A 554 4.81 -1.07 -7.40
N ARG A 555 4.30 -2.14 -8.01
CA ARG A 555 3.34 -3.05 -7.38
C ARG A 555 3.86 -4.49 -7.25
N ASP A 556 5.17 -4.66 -7.29
CA ASP A 556 5.86 -5.96 -7.26
C ASP A 556 5.52 -6.76 -5.98
N TYR A 557 5.37 -6.09 -4.84
CA TYR A 557 5.03 -6.70 -3.56
C TYR A 557 3.74 -7.54 -3.62
N ALA A 558 2.81 -7.20 -4.50
CA ALA A 558 1.55 -7.93 -4.68
C ALA A 558 1.78 -9.37 -5.17
N TYR A 559 2.92 -9.62 -5.81
CA TYR A 559 3.25 -10.90 -6.46
C TYR A 559 4.29 -11.73 -5.68
N ALA A 560 4.66 -11.32 -4.47
CA ALA A 560 5.68 -11.98 -3.65
C ALA A 560 5.40 -13.49 -3.46
N GLY A 561 4.12 -13.89 -3.35
CA GLY A 561 3.74 -15.30 -3.25
C GLY A 561 4.13 -16.12 -4.49
N SER A 562 4.08 -15.52 -5.68
CA SER A 562 4.50 -16.15 -6.94
C SER A 562 6.01 -16.34 -6.95
N PHE A 563 6.76 -15.36 -6.46
CA PHE A 563 8.22 -15.43 -6.35
C PHE A 563 8.63 -16.50 -5.32
N TYR A 564 7.91 -16.61 -4.21
CA TYR A 564 8.03 -17.70 -3.22
C TYR A 564 7.88 -19.09 -3.91
N ALA A 565 6.86 -19.24 -4.77
CA ALA A 565 6.64 -20.51 -5.47
C ALA A 565 7.78 -20.82 -6.46
N PHE A 566 8.28 -19.79 -7.17
CA PHE A 566 9.39 -19.98 -8.11
C PHE A 566 10.67 -20.39 -7.39
N ALA A 567 10.91 -19.87 -6.19
CA ALA A 567 12.08 -20.24 -5.38
C ALA A 567 12.11 -21.73 -5.01
N ILE A 568 10.95 -22.40 -4.93
CA ILE A 568 10.88 -23.86 -4.77
C ILE A 568 11.61 -24.53 -5.94
N TRP A 569 11.37 -24.05 -7.17
CA TRP A 569 12.03 -24.61 -8.37
C TRP A 569 13.53 -24.28 -8.39
N ILE A 570 13.94 -23.07 -7.94
CA ILE A 570 15.37 -22.75 -7.83
C ILE A 570 16.07 -23.79 -6.95
N GLY A 571 15.47 -24.13 -5.79
CA GLY A 571 16.00 -25.16 -4.92
C GLY A 571 16.13 -26.51 -5.60
N PHE A 572 15.15 -26.87 -6.43
CA PHE A 572 15.14 -28.17 -7.12
C PHE A 572 16.25 -28.35 -8.17
N ALA A 573 16.90 -27.26 -8.60
CA ALA A 573 18.06 -27.38 -9.48
C ALA A 573 19.19 -28.21 -8.83
N VAL A 574 19.36 -28.07 -7.50
CA VAL A 574 20.34 -28.88 -6.74
C VAL A 574 20.05 -30.37 -6.93
N LEU A 575 18.78 -30.77 -6.78
CA LEU A 575 18.39 -32.16 -6.94
C LEU A 575 18.53 -32.61 -8.41
N ALA A 576 18.20 -31.74 -9.35
CA ALA A 576 18.30 -32.03 -10.79
C ALA A 576 19.76 -32.37 -11.16
N ILE A 577 20.68 -31.47 -10.80
CA ILE A 577 22.12 -31.63 -11.11
C ILE A 577 22.70 -32.85 -10.38
N TYR A 578 22.42 -32.97 -9.06
CA TYR A 578 22.87 -34.09 -8.25
C TYR A 578 22.41 -35.44 -8.82
N THR A 579 21.10 -35.53 -9.11
CA THR A 579 20.51 -36.80 -9.61
C THR A 579 21.12 -37.15 -10.96
N TRP A 580 21.27 -36.18 -11.86
CA TRP A 580 21.89 -36.40 -13.18
C TRP A 580 23.34 -36.94 -13.04
N ILE A 581 24.16 -36.32 -12.16
CA ILE A 581 25.52 -36.74 -11.93
C ILE A 581 25.54 -38.15 -11.27
N GLU A 582 24.64 -38.39 -10.29
CA GLU A 582 24.55 -39.71 -9.62
C GLU A 582 24.25 -40.81 -10.65
N GLU A 583 23.33 -40.54 -11.60
CA GLU A 583 23.00 -41.49 -12.69
C GLU A 583 24.20 -41.75 -13.63
N LEU A 584 24.96 -40.68 -13.95
CA LEU A 584 26.17 -40.81 -14.80
C LEU A 584 27.24 -41.66 -14.10
N LEU A 585 27.47 -41.44 -12.80
CA LEU A 585 28.45 -42.20 -12.01
C LEU A 585 28.03 -43.67 -11.91
N ALA A 586 26.75 -43.93 -11.75
CA ALA A 586 26.22 -45.32 -11.70
C ALA A 586 26.45 -46.05 -13.02
N LYS A 587 26.22 -45.38 -14.17
CA LYS A 587 26.48 -45.93 -15.52
C LYS A 587 27.95 -46.27 -15.72
N LYS A 588 28.88 -45.49 -15.16
CA LYS A 588 30.32 -45.67 -15.24
C LYS A 588 30.88 -46.63 -14.16
N LYS A 589 30.01 -47.21 -13.34
CA LYS A 589 30.35 -48.07 -12.19
C LYS A 589 31.29 -47.37 -11.19
N ALA A 590 31.25 -46.03 -11.12
CA ALA A 590 32.02 -45.17 -10.23
C ALA A 590 31.20 -44.68 -9.03
N SER A 591 30.00 -45.23 -8.85
CA SER A 591 29.13 -44.83 -7.74
C SER A 591 29.61 -45.38 -6.40
N SER A 592 29.86 -44.50 -5.43
CA SER A 592 30.21 -44.87 -4.05
C SER A 592 29.54 -43.83 -3.11
N GLU A 593 29.42 -44.17 -1.84
CA GLU A 593 28.84 -43.23 -0.85
C GLU A 593 29.71 -41.95 -0.74
N THR A 594 31.03 -42.11 -0.78
CA THR A 594 31.97 -40.96 -0.74
C THR A 594 31.80 -40.09 -1.97
N ALA A 595 31.69 -40.65 -3.17
CA ALA A 595 31.42 -39.92 -4.41
C ALA A 595 30.07 -39.18 -4.31
N GLY A 596 29.05 -39.86 -3.80
CA GLY A 596 27.71 -39.21 -3.61
C GLY A 596 27.74 -38.02 -2.66
N VAL A 597 28.53 -38.14 -1.54
CA VAL A 597 28.72 -37.05 -0.59
C VAL A 597 29.49 -35.88 -1.25
N ALA A 598 30.59 -36.20 -1.94
CA ALA A 598 31.42 -35.17 -2.61
C ALA A 598 30.59 -34.40 -3.68
N VAL A 599 29.84 -35.14 -4.50
CA VAL A 599 29.01 -34.53 -5.56
C VAL A 599 27.90 -33.65 -4.95
N SER A 600 27.16 -34.15 -3.95
CA SER A 600 26.06 -33.38 -3.35
C SER A 600 26.59 -32.12 -2.64
N ALA A 601 27.71 -32.19 -1.96
CA ALA A 601 28.35 -31.05 -1.32
C ALA A 601 28.82 -30.03 -2.36
N ALA A 602 29.51 -30.47 -3.42
CA ALA A 602 29.98 -29.58 -4.50
C ALA A 602 28.81 -28.89 -5.23
N VAL A 603 27.78 -29.65 -5.61
CA VAL A 603 26.59 -29.10 -6.30
C VAL A 603 25.86 -28.08 -5.38
N THR A 604 25.69 -28.42 -4.11
CA THR A 604 25.05 -27.52 -3.15
C THR A 604 25.85 -26.21 -3.03
N LEU A 605 27.17 -26.31 -2.88
CA LEU A 605 28.06 -25.16 -2.72
C LEU A 605 28.04 -24.26 -3.97
N VAL A 606 28.11 -24.86 -5.17
CA VAL A 606 28.03 -24.09 -6.44
C VAL A 606 26.68 -23.39 -6.55
N CYS A 607 25.58 -24.10 -6.27
CA CYS A 607 24.24 -23.50 -6.35
C CYS A 607 24.01 -22.42 -5.28
N LEU A 608 24.64 -22.51 -4.09
CA LEU A 608 24.62 -21.46 -3.06
C LEU A 608 25.32 -20.18 -3.52
N GLY A 609 26.22 -20.28 -4.51
CA GLY A 609 26.81 -19.09 -5.15
C GLY A 609 25.75 -18.15 -5.74
N VAL A 610 24.60 -18.68 -6.17
CA VAL A 610 23.52 -17.84 -6.76
C VAL A 610 22.82 -16.97 -5.70
N PRO A 611 22.27 -17.51 -4.60
CA PRO A 611 21.74 -16.60 -3.57
C PRO A 611 22.82 -15.73 -2.90
N ALA A 612 24.09 -16.18 -2.85
CA ALA A 612 25.17 -15.33 -2.35
C ALA A 612 25.41 -14.12 -3.28
N LEU A 613 25.35 -14.32 -4.61
CA LEU A 613 25.42 -13.24 -5.59
C LEU A 613 24.23 -12.28 -5.39
N MET A 614 23.00 -12.81 -5.29
CA MET A 614 21.80 -11.99 -5.06
C MET A 614 21.94 -11.15 -3.78
N GLY A 615 22.44 -11.76 -2.70
CA GLY A 615 22.66 -11.04 -1.45
C GLY A 615 23.72 -9.96 -1.54
N ALA A 616 24.78 -10.19 -2.32
CA ALA A 616 25.84 -9.19 -2.54
C ALA A 616 25.37 -8.01 -3.39
N GLU A 617 24.63 -8.30 -4.49
CA GLU A 617 24.13 -7.27 -5.40
C GLU A 617 23.05 -6.39 -4.73
N ASN A 618 22.18 -7.00 -3.91
CA ASN A 618 21.04 -6.29 -3.30
C ASN A 618 21.37 -5.63 -1.96
N TRP A 619 22.57 -5.79 -1.41
CA TRP A 619 22.86 -5.28 -0.06
C TRP A 619 22.78 -3.76 0.02
N ASP A 620 23.41 -3.08 -0.94
CA ASP A 620 23.61 -1.63 -0.85
C ASP A 620 22.35 -0.78 -1.15
N ASP A 621 21.36 -1.35 -1.84
CA ASP A 621 20.08 -0.66 -2.06
C ASP A 621 18.99 -1.10 -1.06
N HIS A 622 19.18 -2.21 -0.34
CA HIS A 622 18.25 -2.69 0.67
C HIS A 622 18.68 -2.36 2.11
N ASP A 623 19.91 -1.85 2.32
CA ASP A 623 20.35 -1.40 3.65
C ASP A 623 19.75 -0.04 3.97
N ARG A 624 18.72 -0.05 4.80
CA ARG A 624 18.01 1.16 5.24
C ARG A 624 18.38 1.57 6.67
N SER A 625 19.45 0.99 7.24
CA SER A 625 19.82 1.17 8.65
C SER A 625 20.16 2.61 9.02
N ASN A 626 20.46 3.48 8.05
CA ASN A 626 20.74 4.90 8.27
C ASN A 626 19.65 5.84 7.73
N ARG A 627 18.50 5.31 7.29
CA ARG A 627 17.43 6.09 6.62
C ARG A 627 16.48 6.71 7.66
N ARG A 628 16.36 8.05 7.66
CA ARG A 628 15.46 8.80 8.55
C ARG A 628 14.68 9.89 7.82
N THR A 629 14.68 9.87 6.49
CA THR A 629 14.19 10.94 5.61
C THR A 629 12.75 11.34 5.91
N ALA A 630 11.84 10.36 6.00
CA ALA A 630 10.41 10.62 6.18
C ALA A 630 10.12 11.29 7.53
N VAL A 631 10.81 10.86 8.57
CA VAL A 631 10.60 11.39 9.93
C VAL A 631 11.23 12.77 10.08
N GLU A 632 12.43 13.00 9.55
CA GLU A 632 13.04 14.34 9.58
C GLU A 632 12.20 15.34 8.79
N MET A 633 11.70 14.95 7.64
CA MET A 633 10.75 15.75 6.86
C MET A 633 9.50 16.07 7.71
N ALA A 634 8.93 15.08 8.40
CA ALA A 634 7.76 15.28 9.26
C ALA A 634 8.07 16.29 10.39
N TYR A 635 9.24 16.17 11.03
CA TYR A 635 9.68 17.14 12.02
C TYR A 635 9.76 18.55 11.44
N ASN A 636 10.32 18.69 10.23
CA ASN A 636 10.49 19.98 9.58
C ASN A 636 9.13 20.63 9.25
N TYR A 637 8.18 19.82 8.73
CA TYR A 637 6.83 20.29 8.45
C TYR A 637 6.11 20.75 9.73
N LEU A 638 6.16 19.94 10.78
CA LEU A 638 5.49 20.27 12.05
C LEU A 638 6.11 21.51 12.71
N ASN A 639 7.44 21.65 12.64
CA ASN A 639 8.14 22.79 13.24
C ASN A 639 8.06 24.04 12.37
N SER A 640 7.59 23.96 11.10
CA SER A 640 7.23 25.14 10.31
C SER A 640 6.00 25.84 10.89
N CYS A 641 5.16 25.10 11.62
CA CYS A 641 3.87 25.60 12.07
C CYS A 641 4.00 26.42 13.35
N GLY A 642 3.25 27.53 13.42
CA GLY A 642 3.08 28.30 14.65
C GLY A 642 2.41 27.46 15.75
N GLU A 643 2.44 27.95 16.97
CA GLU A 643 1.83 27.30 18.14
C GLU A 643 0.32 27.08 17.91
N ASN A 644 -0.18 25.87 18.21
CA ASN A 644 -1.57 25.45 18.00
C ASN A 644 -2.01 25.55 16.52
N GLY A 645 -1.07 25.53 15.59
CA GLY A 645 -1.35 25.71 14.16
C GLY A 645 -2.24 24.63 13.56
N ILE A 646 -2.79 24.97 12.40
CA ILE A 646 -3.54 24.02 11.55
C ILE A 646 -2.68 23.78 10.31
N LEU A 647 -2.32 22.53 10.03
CA LEU A 647 -1.48 22.15 8.90
C LEU A 647 -2.33 21.39 7.86
N ILE A 648 -2.52 22.02 6.71
CA ILE A 648 -3.29 21.43 5.61
C ILE A 648 -2.33 20.59 4.77
N THR A 649 -2.54 19.27 4.75
CA THR A 649 -1.79 18.29 3.96
C THR A 649 -2.64 17.81 2.79
N HIS A 650 -2.06 16.99 1.90
CA HIS A 650 -2.77 16.60 0.68
C HIS A 650 -2.96 15.08 0.54
N GLY A 651 -1.93 14.29 0.76
CA GLY A 651 -1.98 12.85 0.51
C GLY A 651 -1.31 12.02 1.61
N ASP A 652 -1.05 10.76 1.32
CA ASP A 652 -0.53 9.79 2.29
C ASP A 652 0.90 10.14 2.71
N ASN A 653 1.77 10.43 1.75
CA ASN A 653 3.21 10.65 1.99
C ASN A 653 3.52 11.93 2.76
N ASP A 654 2.64 12.93 2.70
CA ASP A 654 2.79 14.16 3.47
C ASP A 654 1.92 14.18 4.73
N THR A 655 1.26 13.07 5.07
CA THR A 655 0.38 12.96 6.23
C THR A 655 0.82 11.83 7.18
N PHE A 656 1.07 10.62 6.69
CA PHE A 656 1.34 9.44 7.52
C PHE A 656 2.65 9.60 8.33
N PRO A 657 3.75 10.14 7.78
CA PRO A 657 4.92 10.42 8.62
C PRO A 657 4.65 11.46 9.71
N LEU A 658 3.76 12.44 9.45
CA LEU A 658 3.35 13.44 10.47
C LEU A 658 2.56 12.76 11.61
N TRP A 659 1.62 11.88 11.26
CA TRP A 659 0.88 11.09 12.26
C TRP A 659 1.85 10.26 13.10
N TYR A 660 2.82 9.58 12.46
CA TYR A 660 3.85 8.84 13.21
C TYR A 660 4.62 9.77 14.18
N ALA A 661 5.08 10.91 13.67
CA ALA A 661 5.86 11.87 14.49
C ALA A 661 5.04 12.39 15.69
N GLN A 662 3.72 12.66 15.48
CA GLN A 662 2.84 13.14 16.57
C GLN A 662 2.43 12.02 17.52
N GLU A 663 1.99 10.88 17.00
CA GLU A 663 1.36 9.83 17.80
C GLU A 663 2.38 8.96 18.52
N VAL A 664 3.58 8.79 17.96
CA VAL A 664 4.62 7.93 18.53
C VAL A 664 5.70 8.76 19.23
N GLU A 665 6.31 9.71 18.52
CA GLU A 665 7.44 10.49 19.04
C GLU A 665 7.01 11.74 19.81
N GLU A 666 5.70 12.08 19.77
CA GLU A 666 5.09 13.22 20.47
C GLU A 666 5.64 14.58 19.97
N CYS A 667 6.00 14.65 18.68
CA CYS A 667 6.46 15.91 18.06
C CYS A 667 5.27 16.81 17.76
N ARG A 668 5.24 18.02 18.34
CA ARG A 668 4.22 19.03 18.06
C ARG A 668 2.78 18.48 18.07
N PRO A 669 2.34 17.83 19.16
CA PRO A 669 0.97 17.31 19.27
C PRO A 669 -0.10 18.43 19.38
N ASP A 670 0.32 19.69 19.43
CA ASP A 670 -0.54 20.88 19.40
C ASP A 670 -1.01 21.21 17.98
N VAL A 671 -0.29 20.79 16.93
CA VAL A 671 -0.62 21.10 15.54
C VAL A 671 -1.74 20.17 15.05
N ARG A 672 -2.81 20.75 14.46
CA ARG A 672 -3.91 19.98 13.88
C ARG A 672 -3.60 19.68 12.41
N ILE A 673 -3.41 18.40 12.09
CA ILE A 673 -3.20 17.96 10.71
C ILE A 673 -4.57 17.76 10.04
N VAL A 674 -4.75 18.34 8.85
CA VAL A 674 -6.00 18.27 8.07
C VAL A 674 -5.65 17.83 6.64
N ASN A 675 -6.03 16.60 6.26
CA ASN A 675 -5.69 16.05 4.94
C ASN A 675 -6.84 16.34 3.95
N THR A 676 -6.54 17.10 2.89
CA THR A 676 -7.55 17.53 1.90
C THR A 676 -8.15 16.36 1.12
N SER A 677 -7.38 15.30 0.86
CA SER A 677 -7.92 14.10 0.18
C SER A 677 -8.97 13.41 1.05
N LEU A 678 -8.75 13.38 2.38
CA LEU A 678 -9.68 12.78 3.34
C LEU A 678 -10.88 13.68 3.63
N LEU A 679 -10.78 15.02 3.42
CA LEU A 679 -11.91 15.94 3.60
C LEU A 679 -13.06 15.67 2.61
N GLY A 680 -12.86 14.85 1.60
CA GLY A 680 -13.95 14.35 0.77
C GLY A 680 -14.90 13.41 1.54
N THR A 681 -14.50 12.96 2.73
CA THR A 681 -15.26 12.00 3.56
C THR A 681 -15.86 12.68 4.79
N ASP A 682 -16.99 12.17 5.22
CA ASP A 682 -17.72 12.68 6.39
C ASP A 682 -16.95 12.44 7.71
N TRP A 683 -16.34 11.26 7.85
CA TRP A 683 -15.65 10.88 9.09
C TRP A 683 -14.46 11.80 9.40
N HIS A 684 -13.71 12.26 8.37
CA HIS A 684 -12.56 13.14 8.60
C HIS A 684 -13.01 14.53 9.05
N ILE A 685 -14.13 15.05 8.50
CA ILE A 685 -14.74 16.32 8.93
C ILE A 685 -15.19 16.19 10.40
N ASP A 686 -15.82 15.07 10.77
CA ASP A 686 -16.24 14.81 12.16
C ASP A 686 -15.03 14.80 13.10
N GLN A 687 -13.90 14.15 12.72
CA GLN A 687 -12.69 14.15 13.53
C GLN A 687 -12.15 15.57 13.80
N MET A 688 -12.29 16.47 12.83
CA MET A 688 -11.82 17.85 13.01
C MET A 688 -12.63 18.59 14.08
N LYS A 689 -13.84 18.13 14.41
CA LYS A 689 -14.71 18.71 15.45
C LYS A 689 -14.40 18.17 16.85
N TRP A 690 -13.43 17.25 16.99
CA TRP A 690 -13.03 16.66 18.28
C TRP A 690 -11.66 17.16 18.69
N ALA A 691 -11.40 17.18 20.00
CA ALA A 691 -10.04 17.38 20.51
C ALA A 691 -9.16 16.20 20.06
N CYS A 692 -7.93 16.49 19.65
CA CYS A 692 -6.98 15.46 19.22
C CYS A 692 -5.62 15.80 19.80
N ASN A 693 -5.06 14.89 20.59
CA ASN A 693 -3.81 15.12 21.30
C ASN A 693 -3.89 16.39 22.14
N LYS A 694 -3.05 17.40 21.86
CA LYS A 694 -3.08 18.71 22.57
C LYS A 694 -3.80 19.79 21.75
N SER A 695 -4.35 19.42 20.57
CA SER A 695 -5.04 20.37 19.70
C SER A 695 -6.54 20.41 20.01
N ALA A 696 -7.06 21.61 20.17
CA ALA A 696 -8.50 21.85 20.37
C ALA A 696 -9.30 21.51 19.09
N PRO A 697 -10.62 21.26 19.22
CA PRO A 697 -11.49 21.14 18.05
C PRO A 697 -11.40 22.34 17.12
N LEU A 698 -11.62 22.12 15.82
CA LEU A 698 -11.76 23.23 14.88
C LEU A 698 -13.19 23.78 14.97
N ASP A 699 -13.33 25.11 14.86
CA ASP A 699 -14.62 25.78 14.94
C ASP A 699 -15.35 25.68 13.58
N LEU A 700 -16.15 24.63 13.43
CA LEU A 700 -16.91 24.33 12.20
C LEU A 700 -18.41 24.38 12.50
N SER A 701 -19.15 25.13 11.67
CA SER A 701 -20.57 25.39 11.88
C SER A 701 -21.49 24.52 11.01
N VAL A 702 -20.96 23.91 9.94
CA VAL A 702 -21.72 23.03 9.05
C VAL A 702 -22.05 21.70 9.77
N GLY A 703 -23.32 21.31 9.75
CA GLY A 703 -23.80 20.11 10.44
C GLY A 703 -23.65 18.82 9.64
N PRO A 704 -23.69 17.64 10.30
CA PRO A 704 -23.48 16.35 9.63
C PRO A 704 -24.37 16.13 8.41
N ARG A 705 -25.63 16.53 8.46
CA ARG A 705 -26.58 16.37 7.33
C ARG A 705 -26.11 17.05 6.04
N GLN A 706 -25.18 18.00 6.13
CA GLN A 706 -24.72 18.78 4.99
C GLN A 706 -23.37 18.28 4.43
N TYR A 707 -22.69 17.34 5.12
CA TYR A 707 -21.43 16.78 4.63
C TYR A 707 -21.36 15.23 4.67
N LEU A 708 -22.45 14.55 5.03
CA LEU A 708 -22.50 13.08 4.91
C LEU A 708 -22.00 12.63 3.54
N TYR A 709 -21.43 11.44 3.48
CA TYR A 709 -20.98 10.82 2.25
C TYR A 709 -22.08 10.90 1.19
N GLY A 710 -21.76 11.40 0.00
CA GLY A 710 -22.74 11.62 -1.07
C GLY A 710 -23.59 12.88 -0.95
N THR A 711 -23.31 13.72 0.07
CA THR A 711 -24.03 15.00 0.27
C THR A 711 -23.05 16.15 0.11
N ASN A 712 -23.36 17.09 -0.79
CA ASN A 712 -22.54 18.29 -1.05
C ASN A 712 -21.07 17.98 -1.34
N ASP A 713 -20.80 16.87 -2.03
CA ASP A 713 -19.44 16.57 -2.53
C ASP A 713 -19.00 17.66 -3.51
N PHE A 714 -19.97 18.26 -4.22
CA PHE A 714 -19.83 19.46 -5.05
C PHE A 714 -20.98 20.41 -4.74
N VAL A 715 -20.68 21.67 -4.44
CA VAL A 715 -21.67 22.71 -4.12
C VAL A 715 -21.61 23.78 -5.22
N HIS A 716 -22.73 24.04 -5.87
CA HIS A 716 -22.79 25.00 -6.97
C HIS A 716 -22.61 26.43 -6.48
N ILE A 717 -21.94 27.26 -7.31
CA ILE A 717 -21.82 28.70 -7.08
C ILE A 717 -22.91 29.38 -7.90
N TYR A 718 -23.82 30.04 -7.21
CA TYR A 718 -24.95 30.74 -7.84
C TYR A 718 -24.88 32.22 -7.47
N ASP A 719 -23.98 32.93 -8.16
CA ASP A 719 -23.68 34.34 -7.89
C ASP A 719 -24.39 35.21 -8.95
N THR A 720 -25.48 35.86 -8.54
CA THR A 720 -26.29 36.69 -9.40
C THR A 720 -26.01 38.18 -9.28
N ARG A 721 -25.20 38.59 -8.29
CA ARG A 721 -25.02 40.02 -7.95
C ARG A 721 -23.60 40.57 -8.16
N ASP A 722 -22.63 39.70 -8.31
CA ASP A 722 -21.20 40.04 -8.40
C ASP A 722 -20.74 40.98 -7.26
N SER A 723 -21.30 40.80 -6.07
CA SER A 723 -21.01 41.64 -4.88
C SER A 723 -20.21 40.87 -3.86
N ALA A 724 -19.28 41.57 -3.17
CA ALA A 724 -18.53 41.01 -2.06
C ALA A 724 -19.45 40.88 -0.82
N LEU A 725 -19.59 39.66 -0.32
CA LEU A 725 -20.43 39.33 0.84
C LEU A 725 -19.60 38.79 1.99
N LEU A 726 -20.02 39.10 3.21
CA LEU A 726 -19.38 38.55 4.41
C LEU A 726 -19.46 37.02 4.39
N LEU A 727 -18.33 36.33 4.53
CA LEU A 727 -18.29 34.87 4.42
C LEU A 727 -19.22 34.19 5.43
N SER A 728 -19.31 34.71 6.67
CA SER A 728 -20.22 34.15 7.68
C SER A 728 -21.70 34.25 7.24
N ASP A 729 -22.10 35.31 6.48
CA ASP A 729 -23.45 35.43 5.94
C ASP A 729 -23.67 34.43 4.80
N VAL A 730 -22.70 34.25 3.92
CA VAL A 730 -22.73 33.24 2.83
C VAL A 730 -22.95 31.86 3.44
N MET A 731 -22.17 31.51 4.47
CA MET A 731 -22.28 30.21 5.15
C MET A 731 -23.61 30.08 5.92
N ARG A 732 -24.18 31.19 6.41
CA ARG A 732 -25.50 31.18 7.03
C ARG A 732 -26.60 30.87 6.00
N VAL A 733 -26.48 31.42 4.78
CA VAL A 733 -27.38 31.08 3.66
C VAL A 733 -27.23 29.62 3.30
N PHE A 734 -26.01 29.14 3.14
CA PHE A 734 -25.72 27.71 2.81
C PHE A 734 -26.37 26.75 3.84
N ARG A 735 -26.29 27.07 5.13
CA ARG A 735 -26.84 26.21 6.19
C ARG A 735 -28.36 26.27 6.29
N HIS A 736 -29.04 27.26 5.66
CA HIS A 736 -30.48 27.45 5.83
C HIS A 736 -31.27 26.40 5.03
N PRO A 737 -32.11 25.58 5.67
CA PRO A 737 -32.79 24.47 4.99
C PRO A 737 -33.62 24.84 3.76
N SER A 738 -34.17 26.07 3.73
CA SER A 738 -35.00 26.53 2.63
C SER A 738 -34.22 27.28 1.56
N ALA A 739 -32.94 27.55 1.75
CA ALA A 739 -32.13 28.29 0.76
C ALA A 739 -31.50 27.30 -0.21
N LYS A 740 -32.23 26.95 -1.27
CA LYS A 740 -31.80 26.00 -2.29
C LYS A 740 -32.06 26.54 -3.68
N VAL A 741 -31.28 26.10 -4.67
CA VAL A 741 -31.46 26.44 -6.08
C VAL A 741 -31.80 25.19 -6.88
N PRO A 742 -32.64 25.30 -7.94
CA PRO A 742 -32.90 24.13 -8.78
C PRO A 742 -31.81 23.91 -9.81
N LEU A 743 -31.39 22.67 -9.97
CA LEU A 743 -30.56 22.24 -11.10
C LEU A 743 -31.44 22.08 -12.35
N SER A 744 -30.81 21.93 -13.53
CA SER A 744 -31.52 21.65 -14.77
C SER A 744 -32.40 20.39 -14.70
N SER A 745 -32.06 19.46 -13.82
CA SER A 745 -32.87 18.24 -13.55
C SER A 745 -34.08 18.49 -12.67
N GLY A 746 -34.25 19.71 -12.12
CA GLY A 746 -35.30 20.05 -11.17
C GLY A 746 -34.97 19.72 -9.70
N LYS A 747 -33.83 19.05 -9.45
CA LYS A 747 -33.40 18.74 -8.08
C LYS A 747 -32.95 20.01 -7.36
N MET A 748 -33.42 20.20 -6.12
CA MET A 748 -33.06 21.36 -5.27
C MET A 748 -31.78 21.07 -4.53
N VAL A 749 -30.74 21.92 -4.69
CA VAL A 749 -29.43 21.74 -4.09
C VAL A 749 -29.00 22.97 -3.28
N ASP A 750 -28.11 22.73 -2.31
CA ASP A 750 -27.42 23.77 -1.56
C ASP A 750 -26.48 24.54 -2.51
N TYR A 751 -26.16 25.81 -2.20
CA TYR A 751 -25.36 26.66 -3.07
C TYR A 751 -24.56 27.70 -2.30
N ILE A 752 -23.50 28.22 -2.93
CA ILE A 752 -22.71 29.38 -2.48
C ILE A 752 -23.19 30.58 -3.27
N CYS A 753 -23.64 31.64 -2.57
CA CYS A 753 -24.34 32.77 -3.18
C CYS A 753 -23.47 33.96 -3.62
N SER A 754 -22.12 33.82 -3.51
CA SER A 754 -21.15 34.83 -3.96
C SER A 754 -19.78 34.24 -4.25
N ARG A 755 -19.13 34.78 -5.29
CA ARG A 755 -17.72 34.41 -5.64
C ARG A 755 -16.71 35.28 -4.89
N LYS A 756 -17.16 36.42 -4.30
CA LYS A 756 -16.29 37.36 -3.59
C LYS A 756 -16.62 37.32 -2.10
N LEU A 757 -15.72 36.76 -1.29
CA LEU A 757 -15.99 36.41 0.10
C LEU A 757 -15.14 37.28 1.02
N VAL A 758 -15.79 38.07 1.84
CA VAL A 758 -15.13 38.99 2.80
C VAL A 758 -14.88 38.23 4.11
N VAL A 759 -13.63 38.19 4.54
CA VAL A 759 -13.21 37.60 5.82
C VAL A 759 -12.68 38.75 6.71
N PRO A 760 -13.31 39.05 7.85
CA PRO A 760 -12.84 40.07 8.78
C PRO A 760 -11.47 39.68 9.35
N VAL A 761 -10.64 40.66 9.68
CA VAL A 761 -9.31 40.46 10.26
C VAL A 761 -9.28 40.96 11.69
N ASN A 762 -8.98 40.06 12.65
CA ASN A 762 -8.71 40.46 14.03
C ASN A 762 -7.23 40.80 14.15
N LYS A 763 -6.92 42.08 14.02
CA LYS A 763 -5.56 42.61 13.97
C LYS A 763 -4.77 42.29 15.25
N GLU A 764 -5.42 42.35 16.42
CA GLU A 764 -4.81 42.04 17.71
C GLU A 764 -4.37 40.56 17.75
N ASN A 765 -5.27 39.66 17.32
CA ASN A 765 -4.98 38.20 17.30
C ASN A 765 -3.88 37.87 16.27
N VAL A 766 -3.87 38.51 15.10
CA VAL A 766 -2.82 38.28 14.08
C VAL A 766 -1.43 38.47 14.67
N ILE A 767 -1.24 39.56 15.47
CA ILE A 767 0.07 39.83 16.09
C ILE A 767 0.29 38.94 17.32
N LYS A 768 -0.73 38.79 18.18
CA LYS A 768 -0.64 38.02 19.43
C LYS A 768 -0.27 36.54 19.19
N TYR A 769 -0.84 35.92 18.14
CA TYR A 769 -0.61 34.49 17.85
C TYR A 769 0.47 34.26 16.77
N GLY A 770 1.23 35.32 16.42
CA GLY A 770 2.37 35.18 15.50
C GLY A 770 1.99 34.83 14.07
N ILE A 771 0.75 35.14 13.66
CA ILE A 771 0.32 34.89 12.27
C ILE A 771 1.11 35.78 11.31
N LEU A 772 1.43 37.02 11.76
CA LEU A 772 2.27 37.93 11.02
C LEU A 772 3.21 38.63 11.97
N ASP A 773 4.45 38.85 11.54
CA ASP A 773 5.43 39.57 12.36
C ASP A 773 4.98 41.03 12.61
N LYS A 774 5.20 41.54 13.83
CA LYS A 774 4.81 42.87 14.27
C LYS A 774 5.35 43.99 13.35
N LYS A 775 6.50 43.78 12.71
CA LYS A 775 7.05 44.75 11.75
C LYS A 775 6.11 45.03 10.57
N TYR A 776 5.16 44.15 10.27
CA TYR A 776 4.16 44.31 9.21
C TYR A 776 2.80 44.81 9.73
N GLU A 777 2.65 45.13 11.01
CA GLU A 777 1.39 45.52 11.66
C GLU A 777 0.63 46.60 10.92
N SER A 778 1.33 47.59 10.37
CA SER A 778 0.76 48.71 9.61
C SER A 778 0.12 48.30 8.30
N GLN A 779 0.44 47.10 7.80
CA GLN A 779 -0.09 46.57 6.53
C GLN A 779 -1.35 45.71 6.73
N ILE A 780 -1.73 45.40 8.00
CA ILE A 780 -2.89 44.52 8.28
C ILE A 780 -4.18 45.30 8.00
N PRO A 781 -5.03 44.82 7.04
CA PRO A 781 -6.32 45.47 6.76
C PRO A 781 -7.39 45.08 7.78
N GLU A 782 -8.55 45.74 7.73
CA GLU A 782 -9.73 45.37 8.52
C GLU A 782 -10.41 44.08 8.02
N TYR A 783 -10.24 43.76 6.73
CA TYR A 783 -10.79 42.55 6.12
C TYR A 783 -9.99 42.19 4.86
N ILE A 784 -10.08 40.92 4.47
CA ILE A 784 -9.54 40.43 3.20
C ILE A 784 -10.70 39.95 2.30
N VAL A 785 -10.46 39.90 0.98
CA VAL A 785 -11.47 39.44 0.00
C VAL A 785 -10.89 38.28 -0.77
N LEU A 786 -11.40 37.08 -0.51
CA LEU A 786 -11.11 35.90 -1.31
C LEU A 786 -11.99 35.93 -2.57
N THR A 787 -11.38 35.74 -3.74
CA THR A 787 -12.10 35.84 -5.01
C THR A 787 -11.94 34.53 -5.80
N MET A 788 -13.04 33.85 -6.04
CA MET A 788 -13.10 32.65 -6.87
C MET A 788 -13.14 33.03 -8.36
N SER A 789 -12.52 32.19 -9.20
CA SER A 789 -12.51 32.40 -10.65
C SER A 789 -13.95 32.46 -11.21
N SER A 790 -14.16 33.32 -12.21
CA SER A 790 -15.45 33.39 -12.92
C SER A 790 -15.76 32.10 -13.68
N LYS A 791 -14.75 31.28 -13.99
CA LYS A 791 -14.90 29.98 -14.67
C LYS A 791 -15.24 28.83 -13.72
N LYS A 792 -15.22 29.07 -12.41
CA LYS A 792 -15.48 28.02 -11.40
C LYS A 792 -16.97 27.95 -11.11
N ASP A 793 -17.61 26.84 -11.46
CA ASP A 793 -19.06 26.67 -11.32
C ASP A 793 -19.48 25.99 -10.04
N TYR A 794 -18.53 25.36 -9.34
CA TYR A 794 -18.79 24.66 -8.07
C TYR A 794 -17.54 24.68 -7.19
N ILE A 795 -17.76 24.44 -5.90
CA ILE A 795 -16.68 24.14 -4.93
C ILE A 795 -16.78 22.67 -4.52
N SER A 796 -15.66 22.08 -4.20
CA SER A 796 -15.57 20.73 -3.66
C SER A 796 -15.83 20.69 -2.15
N LYS A 797 -16.08 19.51 -1.59
CA LYS A 797 -16.28 19.35 -0.14
C LYS A 797 -15.06 19.84 0.69
N PRO A 798 -13.79 19.58 0.31
CA PRO A 798 -12.64 20.22 0.99
C PRO A 798 -12.70 21.75 0.96
N GLU A 799 -13.11 22.35 -0.15
CA GLU A 799 -13.27 23.81 -0.24
C GLU A 799 -14.42 24.30 0.66
N LEU A 800 -15.52 23.56 0.73
CA LEU A 800 -16.64 23.86 1.64
C LEU A 800 -16.16 23.85 3.09
N PHE A 801 -15.35 22.84 3.47
CA PHE A 801 -14.74 22.75 4.81
C PHE A 801 -13.89 24.00 5.10
N MET A 802 -13.04 24.41 4.14
CA MET A 802 -12.20 25.59 4.31
C MET A 802 -13.01 26.88 4.41
N LEU A 803 -14.11 27.02 3.64
CA LEU A 803 -14.98 28.19 3.76
C LEU A 803 -15.67 28.22 5.12
N ASP A 804 -16.08 27.06 5.64
CA ASP A 804 -16.70 26.99 6.97
C ASP A 804 -15.67 27.37 8.07
N LEU A 805 -14.48 26.82 7.99
CA LEU A 805 -13.38 27.15 8.91
C LEU A 805 -13.07 28.65 8.90
N LEU A 806 -12.93 29.25 7.69
CA LEU A 806 -12.63 30.66 7.54
C LEU A 806 -13.82 31.57 7.92
N SER A 807 -15.05 31.06 7.85
CA SER A 807 -16.24 31.85 8.22
C SER A 807 -16.33 32.09 9.74
N ASN A 808 -15.68 31.21 10.53
CA ASN A 808 -15.62 31.28 11.98
C ASN A 808 -14.25 31.76 12.50
N TYR A 809 -13.30 32.05 11.60
CA TYR A 809 -11.89 32.24 11.91
C TYR A 809 -11.64 33.55 12.68
N GLN A 810 -11.09 33.43 13.87
CA GLN A 810 -10.77 34.55 14.76
C GLN A 810 -9.32 34.99 14.65
N TRP A 811 -8.53 34.42 13.74
CA TRP A 811 -7.08 34.67 13.60
C TRP A 811 -6.32 34.31 14.88
N ASP A 812 -6.76 33.25 15.56
CA ASP A 812 -6.20 32.77 16.82
C ASP A 812 -5.35 31.51 16.70
N ARG A 813 -5.33 30.91 15.51
CA ARG A 813 -4.55 29.71 15.18
C ARG A 813 -3.93 29.88 13.78
N PRO A 814 -2.60 29.86 13.64
CA PRO A 814 -2.00 29.94 12.29
C PRO A 814 -2.45 28.78 11.39
N ILE A 815 -2.81 29.09 10.14
CA ILE A 815 -3.17 28.07 9.13
C ILE A 815 -2.00 27.98 8.15
N HIS A 816 -1.47 26.78 7.98
CA HIS A 816 -0.36 26.44 7.08
C HIS A 816 -0.81 25.44 6.02
N LEU A 817 -0.35 25.60 4.78
CA LEU A 817 -0.61 24.70 3.67
C LEU A 817 0.73 24.13 3.17
N LEU A 818 0.82 22.84 2.95
CA LEU A 818 2.05 22.20 2.44
C LEU A 818 2.26 22.43 0.94
N ASN A 819 1.18 22.69 0.22
CA ASN A 819 1.29 23.13 -1.17
C ASN A 819 0.39 24.34 -1.40
N MET A 820 0.45 24.93 -2.57
CA MET A 820 -0.33 26.13 -2.88
C MET A 820 -1.81 25.85 -3.15
N GLY A 821 -2.28 24.68 -2.71
CA GLY A 821 -3.69 24.33 -2.68
C GLY A 821 -4.28 24.13 -4.06
N GLY A 822 -3.79 23.11 -4.78
CA GLY A 822 -4.42 22.71 -6.03
C GLY A 822 -5.92 22.52 -5.90
N ASP A 823 -6.34 21.88 -4.80
CA ASP A 823 -7.75 21.59 -4.53
C ASP A 823 -8.48 22.72 -3.77
N LEU A 824 -7.78 23.78 -3.35
CA LEU A 824 -8.36 24.87 -2.56
C LEU A 824 -8.35 26.20 -3.33
N ASN A 825 -8.83 26.15 -4.56
CA ASN A 825 -8.77 27.30 -5.49
C ASN A 825 -9.90 28.32 -5.22
N MET A 826 -9.79 29.01 -4.06
CA MET A 826 -10.78 29.95 -3.56
C MET A 826 -10.23 31.39 -3.41
N GLY A 827 -9.06 31.68 -4.01
CA GLY A 827 -8.39 32.97 -3.86
C GLY A 827 -7.45 33.05 -2.65
N ILE A 828 -7.21 31.96 -1.96
CA ILE A 828 -6.29 31.90 -0.81
C ILE A 828 -4.84 32.25 -1.22
N LYS A 829 -4.43 31.89 -2.45
CA LYS A 829 -3.07 32.12 -2.98
C LYS A 829 -2.60 33.57 -2.84
N ASP A 830 -3.54 34.52 -2.90
CA ASP A 830 -3.21 35.97 -2.76
C ASP A 830 -2.73 36.32 -1.35
N TYR A 831 -2.95 35.48 -0.35
CA TYR A 831 -2.77 35.76 1.07
C TYR A 831 -1.84 34.74 1.75
N LEU A 832 -0.75 34.36 1.07
CA LEU A 832 0.19 33.36 1.56
C LEU A 832 1.57 33.99 1.84
N GLU A 833 2.16 33.69 3.00
CA GLU A 833 3.56 33.92 3.38
C GLU A 833 4.31 32.60 3.22
N TYR A 834 5.43 32.62 2.51
CA TYR A 834 6.28 31.45 2.31
C TYR A 834 7.16 31.24 3.55
N ASP A 835 6.93 30.19 4.29
CA ASP A 835 7.61 29.84 5.55
C ASP A 835 8.65 28.71 5.38
N GLY A 836 9.04 28.43 4.12
CA GLY A 836 9.97 27.35 3.81
C GLY A 836 9.22 26.09 3.44
N PHE A 837 9.02 25.18 4.38
CA PHE A 837 8.29 23.92 4.12
C PHE A 837 6.77 24.11 4.01
N SER A 838 6.25 25.27 4.36
CA SER A 838 4.81 25.55 4.30
C SER A 838 4.53 26.97 3.78
N TYR A 839 3.27 27.20 3.44
CA TYR A 839 2.71 28.50 3.10
C TYR A 839 1.73 28.87 4.19
N LYS A 840 2.04 29.92 4.94
CA LYS A 840 1.19 30.39 6.04
C LYS A 840 0.14 31.38 5.52
N PHE A 841 -1.12 31.17 5.90
CA PHE A 841 -2.23 32.06 5.53
C PHE A 841 -2.14 33.34 6.38
N VAL A 842 -2.01 34.51 5.73
CA VAL A 842 -1.80 35.79 6.39
C VAL A 842 -2.77 36.84 5.79
N PRO A 843 -3.12 37.91 6.56
CA PRO A 843 -4.08 38.93 6.07
C PRO A 843 -3.47 39.98 5.12
N VAL A 844 -2.21 39.80 4.72
CA VAL A 844 -1.54 40.76 3.81
C VAL A 844 -1.50 40.17 2.41
N ARG A 845 -2.02 40.92 1.44
CA ARG A 845 -2.09 40.45 0.04
C ARG A 845 -0.70 40.46 -0.59
N ASN A 846 -0.33 39.34 -1.20
CA ASN A 846 0.89 39.23 -1.98
C ASN A 846 0.73 40.07 -3.27
N ARG A 847 1.52 41.13 -3.38
CA ARG A 847 1.50 42.06 -4.53
C ARG A 847 2.48 41.68 -5.62
N GLN A 848 3.40 40.79 -5.35
CA GLN A 848 4.40 40.37 -6.34
C GLN A 848 3.79 39.26 -7.23
N ARG A 849 3.46 39.61 -8.45
CA ARG A 849 2.97 38.66 -9.46
C ARG A 849 4.14 37.95 -10.15
N THR A 850 4.93 37.24 -9.37
CA THR A 850 5.96 36.33 -9.90
C THR A 850 5.39 34.91 -9.90
N SER A 851 6.03 33.99 -10.57
CA SER A 851 5.72 32.58 -10.53
C SER A 851 5.88 32.02 -9.09
N GLU A 852 6.51 32.78 -8.20
CA GLU A 852 6.69 32.41 -6.79
C GLU A 852 5.51 32.94 -5.96
N VAL A 853 4.95 32.09 -5.15
CA VAL A 853 3.76 32.40 -4.36
C VAL A 853 4.14 32.91 -2.97
N GLY A 854 3.37 33.92 -2.53
CA GLY A 854 3.53 34.47 -1.20
C GLY A 854 4.67 35.49 -1.11
N PHE A 855 4.69 36.23 -0.02
CA PHE A 855 5.87 36.98 0.35
C PHE A 855 6.70 36.17 1.34
N ALA A 856 7.97 36.50 1.46
CA ALA A 856 8.88 35.76 2.33
C ALA A 856 9.57 36.73 3.28
N ASP A 857 9.80 36.28 4.50
CA ASP A 857 10.64 36.99 5.47
C ASP A 857 12.03 36.32 5.44
N PRO A 858 13.03 36.97 4.83
CA PRO A 858 14.35 36.35 4.67
C PRO A 858 15.03 35.96 5.98
N ASP A 859 14.93 36.81 7.01
CA ASP A 859 15.57 36.52 8.31
C ASP A 859 14.95 35.29 8.95
N LYS A 860 13.63 35.19 8.91
CA LYS A 860 12.90 34.03 9.43
C LYS A 860 13.26 32.76 8.65
N LEU A 861 13.26 32.83 7.32
CA LEU A 861 13.63 31.70 6.47
C LEU A 861 15.05 31.20 6.78
N TYR A 862 16.00 32.14 6.92
CA TYR A 862 17.38 31.81 7.24
C TYR A 862 17.46 31.09 8.60
N ASP A 863 16.77 31.63 9.61
CA ASP A 863 16.74 31.03 10.94
C ASP A 863 16.12 29.61 10.91
N MET A 864 15.01 29.45 10.23
CA MET A 864 14.36 28.13 10.06
C MET A 864 15.33 27.12 9.46
N MET A 865 16.01 27.49 8.36
CA MET A 865 16.94 26.61 7.64
C MET A 865 18.17 26.23 8.47
N THR A 866 18.67 27.13 9.30
CA THR A 866 19.94 26.92 10.01
C THR A 866 19.78 26.40 11.44
N ASN A 867 18.68 26.73 12.12
CA ASN A 867 18.54 26.49 13.57
C ASN A 867 17.35 25.57 13.91
N VAL A 868 16.31 25.50 13.06
CA VAL A 868 15.07 24.78 13.38
C VAL A 868 14.98 23.46 12.65
N TYR A 869 15.25 23.46 11.35
CA TYR A 869 15.07 22.26 10.50
C TYR A 869 16.17 21.23 10.74
N LYS A 870 15.80 19.96 10.69
CA LYS A 870 16.72 18.82 10.85
C LYS A 870 17.22 18.36 9.48
N TRP A 871 18.53 18.21 9.37
CA TRP A 871 19.23 17.81 8.15
C TRP A 871 20.20 16.65 8.44
N ASP A 872 20.09 16.00 9.61
CA ASP A 872 21.09 15.04 10.09
C ASP A 872 21.26 13.84 9.15
N ALA A 873 20.15 13.29 8.67
CA ALA A 873 20.18 12.14 7.76
C ALA A 873 20.80 12.55 6.42
N LEU A 874 20.35 13.68 5.86
CA LEU A 874 20.81 14.15 4.54
C LEU A 874 22.28 14.55 4.54
N SER A 875 22.86 14.91 5.70
CA SER A 875 24.26 15.34 5.83
C SER A 875 25.26 14.18 5.89
N ARG A 876 24.79 12.95 6.03
CA ARG A 876 25.65 11.78 6.17
C ARG A 876 26.28 11.40 4.83
N PRO A 877 27.60 11.12 4.79
CA PRO A 877 28.27 10.74 3.54
C PRO A 877 27.83 9.38 2.98
N ASP A 878 27.23 8.52 3.82
CA ASP A 878 26.74 7.19 3.45
C ASP A 878 25.23 7.20 3.15
N TYR A 879 24.60 8.37 3.12
CA TYR A 879 23.15 8.48 2.87
C TYR A 879 22.79 7.99 1.47
N TYR A 880 21.75 7.16 1.41
CA TYR A 880 21.16 6.72 0.14
C TYR A 880 19.63 6.89 0.20
N ALA A 881 19.09 7.50 -0.83
CA ALA A 881 17.64 7.59 -1.02
C ALA A 881 17.28 6.85 -2.31
N ASP A 882 16.45 5.84 -2.19
CA ASP A 882 15.87 5.16 -3.36
C ASP A 882 14.94 6.12 -4.11
N ASN A 883 14.46 5.69 -5.26
CA ASN A 883 13.61 6.52 -6.12
C ASN A 883 12.37 7.06 -5.37
N GLN A 884 11.77 6.24 -4.49
CA GLN A 884 10.59 6.68 -3.72
C GLN A 884 10.94 7.85 -2.80
N HIS A 885 12.08 7.78 -2.11
CA HIS A 885 12.53 8.84 -1.20
C HIS A 885 13.01 10.07 -1.96
N LEU A 886 13.56 9.90 -3.18
CA LEU A 886 13.99 11.02 -4.02
C LEU A 886 12.81 11.82 -4.58
N TYR A 887 11.86 11.14 -5.24
CA TYR A 887 10.84 11.78 -6.09
C TYR A 887 9.46 11.94 -5.46
N THR A 888 9.24 11.39 -4.27
CA THR A 888 7.99 11.66 -3.53
C THR A 888 7.84 13.18 -3.34
N PHE A 889 6.60 13.67 -3.37
CA PHE A 889 6.28 15.11 -3.24
C PHE A 889 7.03 15.77 -2.07
N CYS A 890 7.16 15.07 -0.96
CA CYS A 890 7.85 15.53 0.26
C CYS A 890 9.26 14.95 0.40
N GLY A 891 9.78 14.34 -0.66
CA GLY A 891 11.08 13.67 -0.64
C GLY A 891 12.28 14.60 -0.74
N VAL A 892 13.45 14.00 -0.95
CA VAL A 892 14.75 14.71 -0.92
C VAL A 892 14.82 15.84 -1.95
N LEU A 893 14.29 15.62 -3.17
CA LEU A 893 14.35 16.64 -4.23
C LEU A 893 13.48 17.86 -3.89
N SER A 894 12.33 17.66 -3.25
CA SER A 894 11.49 18.76 -2.79
C SER A 894 12.20 19.56 -1.69
N GLN A 895 12.91 18.88 -0.80
CA GLN A 895 13.71 19.52 0.23
C GLN A 895 14.88 20.34 -0.39
N ARG A 896 15.50 19.80 -1.44
CA ARG A 896 16.54 20.56 -2.18
C ARG A 896 15.98 21.82 -2.84
N ALA A 897 14.77 21.74 -3.40
CA ALA A 897 14.11 22.90 -4.02
C ALA A 897 13.91 24.02 -2.98
N LEU A 898 13.66 23.67 -1.71
CA LEU A 898 13.57 24.64 -0.60
C LEU A 898 14.86 25.45 -0.48
N PHE A 899 16.03 24.79 -0.46
CA PHE A 899 17.32 25.49 -0.37
C PHE A 899 17.51 26.52 -1.51
N VAL A 900 17.13 26.12 -2.73
CA VAL A 900 17.21 27.02 -3.92
C VAL A 900 16.28 28.21 -3.74
N ASN A 901 15.06 27.99 -3.29
CA ASN A 901 14.07 29.06 -3.12
C ASN A 901 14.49 30.03 -2.03
N VAL A 902 14.95 29.52 -0.88
CA VAL A 902 15.45 30.37 0.22
C VAL A 902 16.66 31.17 -0.22
N ALA A 903 17.60 30.56 -0.97
CA ALA A 903 18.77 31.25 -1.51
C ALA A 903 18.36 32.42 -2.44
N LYS A 904 17.33 32.24 -3.27
CA LYS A 904 16.79 33.32 -4.12
C LYS A 904 16.23 34.47 -3.27
N GLU A 905 15.49 34.15 -2.20
CA GLU A 905 14.93 35.19 -1.32
C GLU A 905 16.02 35.95 -0.56
N MET A 906 17.12 35.28 -0.16
CA MET A 906 18.29 35.93 0.43
C MET A 906 18.91 36.95 -0.53
N VAL A 907 19.06 36.59 -1.81
CA VAL A 907 19.60 37.48 -2.84
C VAL A 907 18.67 38.70 -3.04
N LYS A 908 17.36 38.45 -3.14
CA LYS A 908 16.37 39.54 -3.30
C LYS A 908 16.41 40.52 -2.12
N ALA A 909 16.67 40.01 -0.92
CA ALA A 909 16.75 40.81 0.30
C ALA A 909 18.09 41.55 0.46
N GLY A 910 19.08 41.35 -0.43
CA GLY A 910 20.38 41.99 -0.37
C GLY A 910 21.39 41.28 0.54
N HIS A 911 21.20 39.99 0.79
CA HIS A 911 22.07 39.16 1.64
C HIS A 911 22.78 38.04 0.85
N PRO A 912 23.61 38.37 -0.14
CA PRO A 912 24.27 37.34 -0.97
C PRO A 912 25.23 36.43 -0.16
N GLU A 913 25.76 36.89 0.94
CA GLU A 913 26.60 36.11 1.87
C GLU A 913 25.80 34.93 2.47
N ARG A 914 24.53 35.15 2.79
CA ARG A 914 23.63 34.10 3.33
C ARG A 914 23.26 33.10 2.27
N ARG A 915 23.19 33.51 1.00
CA ARG A 915 23.01 32.61 -0.15
C ARG A 915 24.12 31.57 -0.20
N CYS A 916 25.35 31.98 0.02
CA CYS A 916 26.50 31.05 -0.01
C CYS A 916 26.40 30.00 1.08
N LEU A 917 25.89 30.37 2.20
CA LEU A 917 25.66 29.41 3.31
C LEU A 917 24.60 28.36 2.99
N UNK A 918 23.67 28.78 2.36
CA UNK A 918 22.60 27.87 1.99
C UNK A 918 23.06 26.94 0.94
N UNK A 919 23.74 27.39 0.17
CA UNK A 919 24.22 26.55 -0.82
C UNK A 919 25.31 25.64 -0.33
N UNK A 920 25.90 26.13 0.46
CA UNK A 920 26.83 25.35 1.10
C UNK A 920 26.23 24.28 1.95
N UNK A 921 25.30 24.62 2.35
CA UNK A 921 24.55 23.71 3.04
C UNK A 921 24.08 22.64 2.19
N ASP A 922 23.51 22.89 1.12
CA ASP A 922 23.07 21.92 0.10
C ASP A 922 24.23 21.02 -0.36
N ALA A 923 25.33 21.62 -0.73
CA ALA A 923 26.50 20.85 -1.22
C ALA A 923 27.13 19.95 -0.13
N ARG A 924 27.03 20.32 1.12
CA ARG A 924 27.56 19.53 2.25
C ARG A 924 26.58 18.47 2.73
N GLN A 925 25.29 18.73 2.56
CA GLN A 925 24.22 17.89 3.14
C GLN A 925 23.60 16.89 2.16
N VAL A 926 24.00 16.89 0.89
CA VAL A 926 23.58 15.86 -0.09
C VAL A 926 24.81 15.36 -0.85
N PRO A 927 25.62 14.49 -0.24
CA PRO A 927 26.90 14.04 -0.84
C PRO A 927 26.78 13.23 -2.12
N GLY A 928 25.60 12.77 -2.49
CA GLY A 928 25.36 11.98 -3.69
C GLY A 928 25.47 12.76 -5.00
N LEU A 929 25.68 14.09 -4.92
CA LEU A 929 25.87 14.94 -6.08
C LEU A 929 27.16 15.74 -5.87
N ARG A 930 28.29 15.11 -6.13
CA ARG A 930 29.61 15.75 -6.01
C ARG A 930 29.70 16.99 -6.90
N ALA A 931 30.32 18.05 -6.36
CA ALA A 931 30.66 19.26 -7.08
C ALA A 931 31.60 18.91 -8.24
N GLY A 932 31.13 18.95 -9.45
CA GLY A 932 31.87 18.60 -10.66
C GLY A 932 31.00 18.03 -11.76
N GLU A 933 29.84 17.51 -11.41
CA GLU A 933 28.86 17.11 -12.42
C GLU A 933 27.86 18.25 -12.58
N GLU A 934 28.04 19.01 -13.64
CA GLU A 934 27.03 19.92 -14.13
C GLU A 934 25.85 19.12 -14.63
N LEU A 935 24.98 18.73 -13.70
CA LEU A 935 23.60 18.49 -14.11
C LEU A 935 23.16 19.80 -14.78
N PRO A 936 22.69 19.76 -16.03
CA PRO A 936 22.12 20.96 -16.60
C PRO A 936 20.96 21.38 -15.70
N ALA A 937 21.22 22.29 -14.79
CA ALA A 937 20.26 22.85 -13.84
C ALA A 937 19.00 23.38 -14.57
N GLY A 938 19.16 23.69 -15.86
CA GLY A 938 18.07 24.09 -16.74
C GLY A 938 17.12 22.95 -17.12
N HIS A 939 17.61 21.73 -17.36
CA HIS A 939 16.74 20.60 -17.77
C HIS A 939 16.03 19.91 -16.60
N PHE A 940 16.67 19.88 -15.44
CA PHE A 940 16.10 19.23 -14.25
C PHE A 940 15.07 20.15 -13.58
N LEU A 941 15.42 21.43 -13.40
CA LEU A 941 14.48 22.45 -12.95
C LEU A 941 13.34 22.64 -13.95
N SER A 942 13.60 22.52 -15.27
CA SER A 942 12.52 22.62 -16.26
C SER A 942 11.59 21.39 -16.25
N ARG A 943 12.09 20.19 -15.93
CA ARG A 943 11.21 19.00 -15.74
C ARG A 943 10.41 19.09 -14.43
N ILE A 944 11.01 19.61 -13.34
CA ILE A 944 10.27 19.86 -12.09
C ILE A 944 9.30 21.03 -12.28
N LEU A 945 9.75 22.09 -12.94
CA LEU A 945 8.90 23.26 -13.22
C LEU A 945 7.89 22.94 -14.33
N GLN A 946 8.23 22.14 -15.33
CA GLN A 946 7.25 21.66 -16.31
C GLN A 946 6.25 20.68 -15.72
N ARG A 947 6.68 19.90 -14.73
CA ARG A 947 5.74 19.08 -13.94
C ARG A 947 4.94 19.95 -12.96
N ALA A 948 5.51 21.02 -12.46
CA ALA A 948 4.82 21.98 -11.61
C ALA A 948 3.95 22.98 -12.39
N ASP A 949 4.44 23.46 -13.55
CA ASP A 949 3.73 24.45 -14.37
C ASP A 949 2.85 23.83 -15.46
N GLY A 950 3.12 22.59 -15.87
CA GLY A 950 2.36 21.86 -16.87
C GLY A 950 1.21 21.00 -16.32
N HIS A 951 1.10 20.92 -15.01
CA HIS A 951 0.07 20.14 -14.35
C HIS A 951 -0.57 20.98 -13.25
N GLY A 952 -1.15 22.11 -13.66
CA GLY A 952 -2.31 22.54 -12.93
C GLY A 952 -3.33 21.41 -13.05
N TYR A 953 -3.70 20.80 -11.96
CA TYR A 953 -4.86 19.93 -11.90
C TYR A 953 -6.09 20.82 -12.17
N ASP A 954 -6.53 20.94 -13.44
CA ASP A 954 -7.86 21.44 -13.74
C ASP A 954 -8.88 20.33 -13.46
#